data_68ff76dea8a6b6e3b6010b29a9308065
#
_entry.id   68ff76dea8a6b6e3b6010b29a9308065
#
_cell.length_a   1.000
_cell.length_b   1.000
_cell.length_c   1.000
_cell.angle_alpha   90.00
_cell.angle_beta   90.00
_cell.angle_gamma   90.00
#
_symmetry.space_group_name_H-M   'P 1'
#
loop_
_entity.id
_entity.type
_entity.pdbx_description
1 polymer ?
#
loop_
_entity_poly.entity_id
_entity_poly.type
_entity_poly.pdbx_seq_one_letter_code
_entity_poly.pdbx_strand_id
1 'polypeptide(L)'
;MTLPSVSTEKTLRIYLALAQYPILSTQIRTRMRRAIFEHGVISQSDFEAEVRQQAINSQAREALHDPYVEEPADVWEMRLSRLRDHLTDFYFAYNLPYDLFEQIVRDTLAERGARARDLLVSFNPELAPQSMLFEQAAAIEALPPEERILAEPHLREIKVVLIRTLISDQLAYVNIARDWFTIRDLREIYQHKIGSGKIGGKSAGMLLARRILDTVASPELNAHLSIPESYFLGADVTYMFMAMNNLMHWNDQKYKAEDRIRVEHPQIIQDFLAGKFPPDTLSELRSLLGRIGQQPLIVRSSSLLEDNFGTSFAGKYESLFCPNQGSLEENLHQLSQAIQRIYASILNPDALLYRRSKGLQDYDERMAILIQLVQGEKVGRYFLPNGAGVAFSRNQFRWNPQIRREDGFIRLVFGLGTRAVDRVGNDYPRLVALSHPLLHPEATPSLINQYSQHYVDLIDLEANQLNTVPVDEILSMRYPGLRYIAQLYTDDYMLPIRTNLVDGVTSQLVITFDELLRRTPFASRFRELLTRLEENYHSPVDTEFTLQILNPNSAQPQVEICLLQCRPQSQFKESKIHLPGSLNPADVIFSTTRLVPDGHVPEITHVIYVTPEGFFSLGTQPERMHIGHLISKLNAKLVGKCFITIGPGRWGTINSDLGVPINYGDIYNTRALVEVSGHGIGGAPEPSFGTHFFQDLVEANIYPLAIYLDDPLAEFNRPFFYDTPNQLKRVLPEAQDCSETIRLIEVASFRRGFHLELVMDDEKGQAVAYLVPDG
;
A
#
# COMPACT_ATOMS: atom_id res chain seq x y z
N MET A 1 -10.93 17.28 36.74
CA MET A 1 -10.22 16.17 36.11
C MET A 1 -11.02 15.73 34.90
N THR A 2 -10.56 16.06 33.71
CA THR A 2 -11.10 15.51 32.44
C THR A 2 -10.66 14.07 32.38
N LEU A 3 -11.59 13.12 32.40
CA LEU A 3 -11.32 11.70 32.17
C LEU A 3 -10.63 11.56 30.80
N PRO A 4 -9.50 10.84 30.69
CA PRO A 4 -8.83 10.66 29.41
C PRO A 4 -9.72 9.88 28.44
N SER A 5 -9.72 10.26 27.19
CA SER A 5 -10.56 9.67 26.11
C SER A 5 -10.35 8.17 25.88
N VAL A 6 -9.20 7.63 26.28
CA VAL A 6 -8.86 6.19 26.25
C VAL A 6 -9.77 5.37 27.17
N SER A 7 -10.37 6.00 28.20
CA SER A 7 -11.24 5.33 29.15
C SER A 7 -12.56 4.84 28.53
N THR A 8 -13.02 5.50 27.51
CA THR A 8 -14.37 5.26 26.96
C THR A 8 -14.45 3.94 26.18
N GLU A 9 -13.40 3.51 25.53
CA GLU A 9 -13.45 2.34 24.63
C GLU A 9 -13.53 1.00 25.41
N LYS A 10 -12.70 0.81 26.42
CA LYS A 10 -12.70 -0.42 27.24
C LYS A 10 -14.04 -0.56 27.99
N THR A 11 -14.54 0.53 28.56
CA THR A 11 -15.82 0.56 29.26
C THR A 11 -16.99 0.35 28.29
N LEU A 12 -16.94 0.98 27.11
CA LEU A 12 -17.97 0.81 26.07
C LEU A 12 -18.07 -0.64 25.60
N ARG A 13 -16.94 -1.33 25.47
CA ARG A 13 -16.88 -2.75 25.08
C ARG A 13 -17.63 -3.64 26.09
N ILE A 14 -17.43 -3.44 27.41
CA ILE A 14 -18.18 -4.15 28.45
C ILE A 14 -19.66 -3.77 28.42
N TYR A 15 -19.96 -2.49 28.28
CA TYR A 15 -21.34 -2.00 28.19
C TYR A 15 -22.11 -2.63 27.02
N LEU A 16 -21.53 -2.67 25.85
CA LEU A 16 -22.13 -3.29 24.66
C LEU A 16 -22.31 -4.80 24.84
N ALA A 17 -21.35 -5.49 25.45
CA ALA A 17 -21.49 -6.90 25.77
C ALA A 17 -22.64 -7.15 26.76
N LEU A 18 -22.78 -6.32 27.80
CA LEU A 18 -23.86 -6.43 28.78
C LEU A 18 -25.23 -6.06 28.22
N ALA A 19 -25.31 -5.18 27.23
CA ALA A 19 -26.57 -4.82 26.55
C ALA A 19 -27.26 -6.03 25.88
N GLN A 20 -26.51 -7.10 25.61
CA GLN A 20 -27.04 -8.36 25.09
C GLN A 20 -27.80 -9.17 26.15
N TYR A 21 -27.60 -8.86 27.43
CA TYR A 21 -28.20 -9.56 28.57
C TYR A 21 -29.06 -8.63 29.43
N PRO A 22 -30.13 -8.03 28.90
CA PRO A 22 -30.90 -7.01 29.62
C PRO A 22 -31.44 -7.49 30.97
N ILE A 23 -31.76 -8.78 31.08
CA ILE A 23 -32.27 -9.38 32.33
C ILE A 23 -31.12 -9.77 33.27
N LEU A 24 -30.01 -10.20 32.75
CA LEU A 24 -28.87 -10.71 33.55
C LEU A 24 -27.81 -9.65 33.85
N SER A 25 -27.85 -8.51 33.18
CA SER A 25 -26.86 -7.45 33.31
C SER A 25 -26.59 -7.03 34.74
N THR A 26 -27.63 -6.92 35.57
CA THR A 26 -27.52 -6.58 36.98
C THR A 26 -26.81 -7.68 37.76
N GLN A 27 -27.09 -8.95 37.49
CA GLN A 27 -26.45 -10.08 38.15
C GLN A 27 -24.97 -10.21 37.73
N ILE A 28 -24.67 -10.04 36.45
CA ILE A 28 -23.30 -10.03 35.93
C ILE A 28 -22.50 -8.89 36.58
N ARG A 29 -23.03 -7.66 36.61
CA ARG A 29 -22.38 -6.52 37.27
C ARG A 29 -22.19 -6.73 38.76
N THR A 30 -23.08 -7.43 39.43
CA THR A 30 -22.90 -7.79 40.85
C THR A 30 -21.67 -8.69 41.05
N ARG A 31 -21.45 -9.63 40.14
CA ARG A 31 -20.24 -10.49 40.18
C ARG A 31 -18.99 -9.73 39.79
N MET A 32 -19.08 -8.85 38.82
CA MET A 32 -17.99 -7.94 38.43
C MET A 32 -17.56 -7.08 39.64
N ARG A 33 -18.50 -6.50 40.40
CA ARG A 33 -18.19 -5.73 41.62
C ARG A 33 -17.51 -6.59 42.67
N ARG A 34 -17.96 -7.83 42.89
CA ARG A 34 -17.31 -8.77 43.80
C ARG A 34 -15.86 -9.02 43.37
N ALA A 35 -15.62 -9.27 42.09
CA ALA A 35 -14.26 -9.47 41.56
C ALA A 35 -13.39 -8.21 41.76
N ILE A 36 -13.93 -6.99 41.52
CA ILE A 36 -13.22 -5.73 41.78
C ILE A 36 -12.77 -5.62 43.22
N PHE A 37 -13.64 -5.99 44.18
CA PHE A 37 -13.32 -5.93 45.62
C PHE A 37 -12.38 -7.04 46.06
N GLU A 38 -12.55 -8.26 45.58
CA GLU A 38 -11.69 -9.41 45.88
C GLU A 38 -10.24 -9.22 45.34
N HIS A 39 -10.07 -8.54 44.21
CA HIS A 39 -8.75 -8.21 43.67
C HIS A 39 -8.15 -6.91 44.26
N GLY A 40 -8.82 -6.30 45.22
CA GLY A 40 -8.29 -5.13 45.95
C GLY A 40 -8.19 -3.85 45.09
N VAL A 41 -8.95 -3.76 44.00
CA VAL A 41 -8.94 -2.59 43.11
C VAL A 41 -9.45 -1.35 43.84
N ILE A 42 -10.53 -1.50 44.62
CA ILE A 42 -11.10 -0.46 45.48
C ILE A 42 -11.84 -1.17 46.62
N SER A 43 -11.93 -0.55 47.81
CA SER A 43 -12.77 -1.09 48.88
C SER A 43 -14.26 -0.86 48.57
N GLN A 44 -15.12 -1.71 49.10
CA GLN A 44 -16.58 -1.55 48.92
C GLN A 44 -17.09 -0.20 49.49
N SER A 45 -16.53 0.25 50.64
CA SER A 45 -16.88 1.55 51.25
C SER A 45 -16.49 2.72 50.38
N ASP A 46 -15.29 2.70 49.80
CA ASP A 46 -14.81 3.80 48.94
C ASP A 46 -15.56 3.82 47.60
N PHE A 47 -15.88 2.67 47.05
CA PHE A 47 -16.70 2.56 45.83
C PHE A 47 -18.08 3.16 46.03
N GLU A 48 -18.81 2.84 47.12
CA GLU A 48 -20.11 3.40 47.38
C GLU A 48 -20.06 4.90 47.74
N ALA A 49 -18.98 5.35 48.38
CA ALA A 49 -18.72 6.78 48.59
C ALA A 49 -18.55 7.54 47.25
N GLU A 50 -17.81 6.96 46.32
CA GLU A 50 -17.63 7.52 44.99
C GLU A 50 -18.92 7.53 44.19
N VAL A 51 -19.72 6.46 44.22
CA VAL A 51 -21.05 6.42 43.60
C VAL A 51 -21.90 7.59 44.05
N ARG A 52 -21.97 7.84 45.39
CA ARG A 52 -22.73 8.96 45.97
C ARG A 52 -22.18 10.31 45.51
N GLN A 53 -20.86 10.48 45.52
CA GLN A 53 -20.24 11.76 45.10
C GLN A 53 -20.52 12.04 43.62
N GLN A 54 -20.43 11.04 42.76
CA GLN A 54 -20.75 11.19 41.34
C GLN A 54 -22.29 11.46 41.13
N ALA A 55 -23.15 10.92 41.96
CA ALA A 55 -24.58 11.21 41.91
C ALA A 55 -24.86 12.68 42.22
N ILE A 56 -24.26 13.21 43.28
CA ILE A 56 -24.35 14.64 43.65
C ILE A 56 -23.81 15.52 42.53
N ASN A 57 -22.64 15.16 41.94
CA ASN A 57 -22.10 15.90 40.82
C ASN A 57 -23.00 15.84 39.58
N SER A 58 -23.67 14.74 39.34
CA SER A 58 -24.66 14.61 38.24
C SER A 58 -25.86 15.54 38.45
N GLN A 59 -26.40 15.60 39.67
CA GLN A 59 -27.52 16.53 39.99
C GLN A 59 -27.09 18.01 39.79
N ALA A 60 -25.89 18.36 40.24
CA ALA A 60 -25.35 19.71 40.06
C ALA A 60 -25.24 20.11 38.57
N ARG A 61 -24.85 19.15 37.69
CA ARG A 61 -24.83 19.36 36.23
C ARG A 61 -26.20 19.54 35.61
N GLU A 62 -27.25 18.93 36.20
CA GLU A 62 -28.63 19.06 35.78
C GLU A 62 -29.34 20.29 36.43
N ALA A 63 -28.57 21.17 37.10
CA ALA A 63 -29.03 22.38 37.82
C ALA A 63 -29.99 22.09 39.01
N LEU A 64 -29.94 20.91 39.57
CA LEU A 64 -30.63 20.55 40.81
C LEU A 64 -29.76 20.90 42.02
N HIS A 65 -30.15 21.83 42.88
CA HIS A 65 -29.32 22.39 43.93
C HIS A 65 -29.38 21.66 45.27
N ASP A 66 -30.47 20.95 45.56
CA ASP A 66 -30.62 20.13 46.78
C ASP A 66 -31.15 18.74 46.44
N PRO A 67 -30.30 17.69 46.49
CA PRO A 67 -30.67 16.35 46.09
C PRO A 67 -31.74 15.71 46.97
N TYR A 68 -31.92 16.17 48.17
CA TYR A 68 -32.90 15.58 49.10
C TYR A 68 -34.28 16.27 49.09
N VAL A 69 -34.36 17.45 48.51
CA VAL A 69 -35.63 18.26 48.49
C VAL A 69 -36.24 18.30 47.11
N GLU A 70 -35.44 18.24 46.06
CA GLU A 70 -35.89 18.44 44.69
C GLU A 70 -36.02 17.13 43.88
N GLU A 71 -35.36 16.04 44.30
CA GLU A 71 -35.45 14.78 43.58
C GLU A 71 -36.20 13.72 44.38
N PRO A 72 -37.29 13.08 43.83
CA PRO A 72 -37.98 11.96 44.46
C PRO A 72 -37.02 10.81 44.79
N ALA A 73 -37.28 10.10 45.91
CA ALA A 73 -36.40 9.03 46.39
C ALA A 73 -36.19 7.90 45.38
N ASP A 74 -37.20 7.55 44.62
CA ASP A 74 -37.11 6.55 43.55
C ASP A 74 -36.21 7.00 42.38
N VAL A 75 -36.24 8.28 42.03
CA VAL A 75 -35.36 8.86 40.99
C VAL A 75 -33.92 8.90 41.49
N TRP A 76 -33.72 9.26 42.76
CA TRP A 76 -32.40 9.22 43.40
C TRP A 76 -31.77 7.81 43.41
N GLU A 77 -32.58 6.81 43.82
CA GLU A 77 -32.12 5.42 43.80
C GLU A 77 -31.83 4.92 42.38
N MET A 78 -32.61 5.33 41.42
CA MET A 78 -32.34 5.02 40.01
C MET A 78 -31.03 5.68 39.52
N ARG A 79 -30.74 6.92 39.92
CA ARG A 79 -29.49 7.63 39.65
C ARG A 79 -28.29 6.90 40.25
N LEU A 80 -28.37 6.53 41.51
CA LEU A 80 -27.33 5.74 42.20
C LEU A 80 -27.12 4.40 41.53
N SER A 81 -28.19 3.71 41.14
CA SER A 81 -28.06 2.42 40.43
C SER A 81 -27.33 2.56 39.10
N ARG A 82 -27.69 3.57 38.30
CA ARG A 82 -27.01 3.82 37.00
C ARG A 82 -25.53 4.16 37.19
N LEU A 83 -25.19 5.00 38.14
CA LEU A 83 -23.81 5.37 38.40
C LEU A 83 -23.00 4.21 39.00
N ARG A 84 -23.62 3.40 39.84
CA ARG A 84 -23.02 2.17 40.36
C ARG A 84 -22.69 1.20 39.23
N ASP A 85 -23.59 1.04 38.26
CA ASP A 85 -23.37 0.21 37.09
C ASP A 85 -22.25 0.77 36.20
N HIS A 86 -22.25 2.06 35.94
CA HIS A 86 -21.24 2.73 35.15
C HIS A 86 -19.83 2.66 35.79
N LEU A 87 -19.73 2.91 37.08
CA LEU A 87 -18.47 2.77 37.82
C LEU A 87 -18.02 1.31 37.89
N THR A 88 -18.93 0.35 37.98
CA THR A 88 -18.59 -1.07 37.88
C THR A 88 -17.94 -1.38 36.53
N ASP A 89 -18.56 -0.99 35.44
CA ASP A 89 -18.06 -1.22 34.10
C ASP A 89 -16.69 -0.54 33.91
N PHE A 90 -16.52 0.68 34.44
CA PHE A 90 -15.27 1.43 34.42
C PHE A 90 -14.15 0.73 35.22
N TYR A 91 -14.34 0.51 36.52
CA TYR A 91 -13.29 -0.11 37.36
C TYR A 91 -12.90 -1.49 36.87
N PHE A 92 -13.87 -2.28 36.41
CA PHE A 92 -13.57 -3.60 35.86
C PHE A 92 -12.75 -3.49 34.58
N ALA A 93 -13.15 -2.67 33.62
CA ALA A 93 -12.48 -2.52 32.35
C ALA A 93 -11.02 -2.05 32.47
N TYR A 94 -10.73 -1.28 33.52
CA TYR A 94 -9.39 -0.70 33.71
C TYR A 94 -8.43 -1.56 34.54
N ASN A 95 -8.93 -2.36 35.44
CA ASN A 95 -8.11 -2.99 36.43
C ASN A 95 -8.11 -4.52 36.35
N LEU A 96 -9.05 -5.10 35.60
CA LEU A 96 -9.19 -6.55 35.49
C LEU A 96 -9.17 -7.00 34.03
N PRO A 97 -8.63 -8.19 33.74
CA PRO A 97 -8.57 -8.72 32.39
C PRO A 97 -9.96 -9.00 31.82
N TYR A 98 -10.13 -8.77 30.53
CA TYR A 98 -11.40 -8.99 29.84
C TYR A 98 -11.83 -10.47 29.87
N ASP A 99 -10.90 -11.40 29.87
CA ASP A 99 -11.16 -12.85 29.99
C ASP A 99 -11.91 -13.20 31.28
N LEU A 100 -11.65 -12.47 32.37
CA LEU A 100 -12.38 -12.62 33.62
C LEU A 100 -13.85 -12.18 33.48
N PHE A 101 -14.09 -11.11 32.73
CA PHE A 101 -15.46 -10.69 32.38
C PHE A 101 -16.21 -11.80 31.64
N GLU A 102 -15.57 -12.37 30.61
CA GLU A 102 -16.16 -13.47 29.84
C GLU A 102 -16.45 -14.69 30.70
N GLN A 103 -15.54 -15.00 31.63
CA GLN A 103 -15.76 -16.08 32.58
C GLN A 103 -16.96 -15.83 33.49
N ILE A 104 -17.08 -14.61 34.05
CA ILE A 104 -18.24 -14.21 34.87
C ILE A 104 -19.56 -14.33 34.09
N VAL A 105 -19.55 -13.92 32.82
CA VAL A 105 -20.73 -14.08 31.96
C VAL A 105 -21.07 -15.56 31.78
N ARG A 106 -20.10 -16.39 31.41
CA ARG A 106 -20.28 -17.85 31.24
C ARG A 106 -20.84 -18.52 32.48
N ASP A 107 -20.23 -18.24 33.63
CA ASP A 107 -20.66 -18.83 34.91
C ASP A 107 -22.08 -18.41 35.31
N THR A 108 -22.44 -17.14 35.05
CA THR A 108 -23.79 -16.62 35.31
C THR A 108 -24.84 -17.31 34.44
N LEU A 109 -24.49 -17.60 33.19
CA LEU A 109 -25.37 -18.28 32.24
C LEU A 109 -25.49 -19.77 32.56
N ALA A 110 -24.37 -20.44 32.95
CA ALA A 110 -24.35 -21.85 33.28
C ALA A 110 -25.21 -22.21 34.49
N GLU A 111 -25.26 -21.37 35.52
CA GLU A 111 -26.09 -21.57 36.72
C GLU A 111 -27.60 -21.59 36.42
N ARG A 112 -28.06 -21.02 35.32
CA ARG A 112 -29.46 -21.04 34.94
C ARG A 112 -29.88 -22.27 34.13
N GLY A 113 -29.01 -23.26 34.01
CA GLY A 113 -29.30 -24.52 33.31
C GLY A 113 -29.36 -24.41 31.79
N ALA A 114 -28.94 -23.28 31.23
CA ALA A 114 -28.74 -23.18 29.81
C ALA A 114 -27.56 -24.07 29.41
N ARG A 115 -27.77 -25.02 28.49
CA ARG A 115 -26.65 -25.79 27.92
C ARG A 115 -25.71 -24.77 27.27
N ALA A 116 -24.42 -24.83 27.59
CA ALA A 116 -23.42 -23.94 27.01
C ALA A 116 -23.51 -23.86 25.45
N ARG A 117 -23.99 -24.96 24.85
CA ARG A 117 -24.22 -25.12 23.43
C ARG A 117 -25.37 -24.24 22.89
N ASP A 118 -26.49 -24.17 23.60
CA ASP A 118 -27.68 -23.40 23.16
C ASP A 118 -27.44 -21.90 23.27
N LEU A 119 -26.57 -21.50 24.20
CA LEU A 119 -26.21 -20.10 24.45
C LEU A 119 -25.21 -19.58 23.42
N LEU A 120 -24.21 -20.41 23.03
CA LEU A 120 -23.24 -20.03 22.03
C LEU A 120 -23.84 -19.82 20.64
N VAL A 121 -24.93 -20.51 20.31
CA VAL A 121 -25.64 -20.41 19.02
C VAL A 121 -26.65 -19.23 18.98
N SER A 122 -27.02 -18.67 20.13
CA SER A 122 -28.10 -17.67 20.21
C SER A 122 -27.66 -16.21 20.19
N PHE A 123 -26.35 -15.93 20.11
CA PHE A 123 -25.84 -14.56 20.08
C PHE A 123 -25.96 -13.91 18.72
N ASN A 124 -26.30 -12.61 18.71
CA ASN A 124 -26.18 -11.79 17.51
C ASN A 124 -24.70 -11.53 17.23
N PRO A 125 -24.14 -12.06 16.12
CA PRO A 125 -22.71 -11.93 15.82
C PRO A 125 -22.22 -10.47 15.73
N GLU A 126 -23.07 -9.55 15.28
CA GLU A 126 -22.72 -8.11 15.13
C GLU A 126 -22.41 -7.43 16.48
N LEU A 127 -22.90 -7.98 17.58
CA LEU A 127 -22.76 -7.41 18.93
C LEU A 127 -21.81 -8.23 19.81
N ALA A 128 -21.43 -9.43 19.38
CA ALA A 128 -20.62 -10.34 20.19
C ALA A 128 -19.14 -9.97 20.15
N PRO A 129 -18.40 -10.11 21.29
CA PRO A 129 -16.94 -10.03 21.27
C PRO A 129 -16.32 -11.06 20.34
N GLN A 130 -15.17 -10.71 19.74
CA GLN A 130 -14.48 -11.60 18.78
C GLN A 130 -14.14 -12.97 19.36
N SER A 131 -13.72 -13.04 20.65
CA SER A 131 -13.46 -14.30 21.35
C SER A 131 -14.67 -15.22 21.42
N MET A 132 -15.85 -14.65 21.72
CA MET A 132 -17.12 -15.40 21.74
C MET A 132 -17.52 -15.87 20.34
N LEU A 133 -17.29 -15.08 19.30
CA LEU A 133 -17.53 -15.49 17.92
C LEU A 133 -16.67 -16.70 17.51
N PHE A 134 -15.42 -16.74 17.95
CA PHE A 134 -14.56 -17.91 17.74
C PHE A 134 -15.05 -19.15 18.49
N GLU A 135 -15.57 -18.99 19.71
CA GLU A 135 -16.15 -20.09 20.48
C GLU A 135 -17.44 -20.61 19.84
N GLN A 136 -18.31 -19.71 19.40
CA GLN A 136 -19.55 -20.09 18.67
C GLN A 136 -19.21 -20.84 17.37
N ALA A 137 -18.28 -20.31 16.57
CA ALA A 137 -17.85 -20.95 15.35
C ALA A 137 -17.31 -22.36 15.60
N ALA A 138 -16.43 -22.53 16.61
CA ALA A 138 -15.88 -23.82 16.99
C ALA A 138 -16.98 -24.78 17.48
N ALA A 139 -17.97 -24.29 18.22
CA ALA A 139 -19.11 -25.10 18.65
C ALA A 139 -19.95 -25.59 17.45
N ILE A 140 -20.19 -24.74 16.46
CA ILE A 140 -20.91 -25.11 15.24
C ILE A 140 -20.08 -26.11 14.40
N GLU A 141 -18.80 -25.89 14.24
CA GLU A 141 -17.89 -26.80 13.51
C GLU A 141 -17.80 -28.19 14.14
N ALA A 142 -17.98 -28.29 15.47
CA ALA A 142 -18.01 -29.57 16.23
C ALA A 142 -19.37 -30.30 16.15
N LEU A 143 -20.42 -29.70 15.56
CA LEU A 143 -21.72 -30.35 15.42
C LEU A 143 -21.65 -31.55 14.44
N PRO A 144 -22.53 -32.57 14.63
CA PRO A 144 -22.72 -33.63 13.67
C PRO A 144 -23.07 -33.05 12.27
N PRO A 145 -22.73 -33.74 11.16
CA PRO A 145 -22.92 -33.20 9.82
C PRO A 145 -24.33 -32.71 9.51
N GLU A 146 -25.35 -33.42 9.99
CA GLU A 146 -26.76 -33.04 9.76
C GLU A 146 -27.15 -31.76 10.48
N GLU A 147 -26.75 -31.59 11.73
CA GLU A 147 -27.00 -30.38 12.52
C GLU A 147 -26.16 -29.19 12.01
N ARG A 148 -24.92 -29.47 11.56
CA ARG A 148 -24.02 -28.47 11.00
C ARG A 148 -24.58 -27.83 9.73
N ILE A 149 -25.22 -28.60 8.85
CA ILE A 149 -25.88 -28.06 7.63
C ILE A 149 -26.94 -27.01 8.00
N LEU A 150 -27.70 -27.25 9.07
CA LEU A 150 -28.71 -26.28 9.53
C LEU A 150 -28.08 -25.02 10.15
N ALA A 151 -26.91 -25.14 10.77
CA ALA A 151 -26.19 -24.02 11.39
C ALA A 151 -25.21 -23.29 10.42
N GLU A 152 -25.02 -23.80 9.21
CA GLU A 152 -24.09 -23.22 8.20
C GLU A 152 -24.40 -21.74 7.88
N PRO A 153 -25.65 -21.28 7.75
CA PRO A 153 -25.93 -19.85 7.55
C PRO A 153 -25.41 -18.98 8.68
N HIS A 154 -25.55 -19.45 9.94
CA HIS A 154 -25.05 -18.71 11.11
C HIS A 154 -23.53 -18.73 11.20
N LEU A 155 -22.87 -19.85 10.88
CA LEU A 155 -21.41 -19.92 10.76
C LEU A 155 -20.88 -18.95 9.71
N ARG A 156 -21.59 -18.82 8.59
CA ARG A 156 -21.25 -17.87 7.53
C ARG A 156 -21.41 -16.42 8.01
N GLU A 157 -22.45 -16.11 8.76
CA GLU A 157 -22.67 -14.81 9.38
C GLU A 157 -21.50 -14.47 10.34
N ILE A 158 -21.16 -15.38 11.26
CA ILE A 158 -20.02 -15.23 12.17
C ILE A 158 -18.73 -14.95 11.39
N LYS A 159 -18.47 -15.73 10.35
CA LYS A 159 -17.28 -15.56 9.50
C LYS A 159 -17.22 -14.17 8.86
N VAL A 160 -18.34 -13.69 8.32
CA VAL A 160 -18.43 -12.33 7.74
C VAL A 160 -18.16 -11.26 8.77
N VAL A 161 -18.71 -11.38 9.98
CA VAL A 161 -18.47 -10.41 11.06
C VAL A 161 -17.01 -10.43 11.51
N LEU A 162 -16.42 -11.62 11.66
CA LEU A 162 -14.99 -11.73 11.98
C LEU A 162 -14.10 -11.10 10.89
N ILE A 163 -14.37 -11.35 9.60
CA ILE A 163 -13.62 -10.72 8.50
C ILE A 163 -13.74 -9.19 8.58
N ARG A 164 -14.97 -8.67 8.76
CA ARG A 164 -15.22 -7.22 8.84
C ARG A 164 -14.57 -6.55 10.04
N THR A 165 -14.47 -7.23 11.14
CA THR A 165 -13.91 -6.67 12.39
C THR A 165 -12.41 -6.87 12.54
N LEU A 166 -11.85 -7.95 11.99
CA LEU A 166 -10.42 -8.26 12.07
C LEU A 166 -9.62 -7.71 10.88
N ILE A 167 -10.17 -7.83 9.67
CA ILE A 167 -9.41 -7.62 8.44
C ILE A 167 -9.81 -6.32 7.74
N SER A 168 -10.98 -6.29 7.09
CA SER A 168 -11.46 -5.17 6.30
C SER A 168 -12.99 -5.20 6.20
N ASP A 169 -13.63 -4.03 6.23
CA ASP A 169 -15.07 -3.86 6.03
C ASP A 169 -15.46 -3.50 4.60
N GLN A 170 -14.49 -3.47 3.69
CA GLN A 170 -14.74 -3.26 2.27
C GLN A 170 -15.57 -4.40 1.67
N LEU A 171 -16.79 -4.08 1.22
CA LEU A 171 -17.75 -5.10 0.76
C LEU A 171 -17.23 -5.95 -0.40
N ALA A 172 -16.49 -5.34 -1.34
CA ALA A 172 -15.88 -6.06 -2.46
C ALA A 172 -14.91 -7.15 -1.94
N TYR A 173 -14.07 -6.80 -0.97
CA TYR A 173 -13.16 -7.75 -0.32
C TYR A 173 -13.92 -8.83 0.46
N VAL A 174 -14.88 -8.43 1.32
CA VAL A 174 -15.65 -9.36 2.17
C VAL A 174 -16.41 -10.39 1.32
N ASN A 175 -16.95 -9.97 0.19
CA ASN A 175 -17.68 -10.85 -0.73
C ASN A 175 -16.83 -11.96 -1.32
N ILE A 176 -15.55 -11.73 -1.52
CA ILE A 176 -14.59 -12.76 -1.95
C ILE A 176 -14.09 -13.53 -0.72
N ALA A 177 -13.58 -12.84 0.28
CA ALA A 177 -12.89 -13.41 1.44
C ALA A 177 -13.73 -14.43 2.23
N ARG A 178 -15.03 -14.22 2.35
CA ARG A 178 -15.96 -15.12 3.07
C ARG A 178 -15.99 -16.54 2.52
N ASP A 179 -15.69 -16.72 1.26
CA ASP A 179 -15.72 -18.03 0.62
C ASP A 179 -14.36 -18.78 0.74
N TRP A 180 -13.27 -18.03 1.07
CA TRP A 180 -11.91 -18.58 1.15
C TRP A 180 -11.39 -18.79 2.56
N PHE A 181 -11.62 -17.84 3.49
CA PHE A 181 -11.13 -17.99 4.87
C PHE A 181 -11.91 -19.06 5.64
N THR A 182 -11.18 -19.82 6.43
CA THR A 182 -11.71 -20.71 7.46
C THR A 182 -11.69 -19.98 8.82
N ILE A 183 -12.43 -20.49 9.81
CA ILE A 183 -12.38 -19.96 11.19
C ILE A 183 -10.98 -20.11 11.79
N ARG A 184 -10.25 -21.15 11.41
CA ARG A 184 -8.87 -21.37 11.85
C ARG A 184 -7.95 -20.24 11.37
N ASP A 185 -8.08 -19.84 10.10
CA ASP A 185 -7.27 -18.75 9.53
C ASP A 185 -7.54 -17.43 10.24
N LEU A 186 -8.82 -17.12 10.49
CA LEU A 186 -9.21 -15.91 11.21
C LEU A 186 -8.70 -15.91 12.65
N ARG A 187 -8.65 -17.07 13.30
CA ARG A 187 -8.08 -17.22 14.66
C ARG A 187 -6.57 -17.01 14.65
N GLU A 188 -5.86 -17.50 13.67
CA GLU A 188 -4.41 -17.27 13.51
C GLU A 188 -4.12 -15.78 13.32
N ILE A 189 -4.88 -15.08 12.48
CA ILE A 189 -4.78 -13.63 12.32
C ILE A 189 -5.02 -12.92 13.67
N TYR A 190 -6.04 -13.32 14.41
CA TYR A 190 -6.35 -12.75 15.73
C TYR A 190 -5.20 -12.91 16.73
N GLN A 191 -4.51 -14.05 16.72
CA GLN A 191 -3.38 -14.35 17.60
C GLN A 191 -2.09 -13.57 17.26
N HIS A 192 -1.91 -13.18 15.98
CA HIS A 192 -0.76 -12.40 15.52
C HIS A 192 -1.04 -10.88 15.50
N LYS A 193 -2.17 -10.45 16.05
CA LYS A 193 -2.60 -9.06 16.03
C LYS A 193 -2.42 -8.39 17.39
N ILE A 194 -1.76 -7.23 17.39
CA ILE A 194 -1.64 -6.29 18.51
C ILE A 194 -2.73 -5.23 18.37
N GLY A 195 -3.49 -4.96 19.42
CA GLY A 195 -4.64 -4.07 19.39
C GLY A 195 -5.94 -4.75 18.96
N SER A 196 -7.05 -4.03 18.95
CA SER A 196 -8.40 -4.53 18.65
C SER A 196 -8.90 -4.21 17.25
N GLY A 197 -8.27 -3.25 16.56
CA GLY A 197 -8.68 -2.75 15.25
C GLY A 197 -8.41 -3.71 14.09
N LYS A 198 -8.77 -3.28 12.88
CA LYS A 198 -8.56 -4.02 11.63
C LYS A 198 -7.10 -4.00 11.22
N ILE A 199 -6.67 -5.02 10.45
CA ILE A 199 -5.27 -5.15 9.97
C ILE A 199 -5.00 -4.42 8.66
N GLY A 200 -6.03 -3.91 7.97
CA GLY A 200 -5.90 -3.08 6.77
C GLY A 200 -5.73 -3.83 5.46
N GLY A 201 -5.74 -3.07 4.35
CA GLY A 201 -5.86 -3.62 3.00
C GLY A 201 -4.66 -4.39 2.51
N LYS A 202 -3.43 -3.91 2.74
CA LYS A 202 -2.21 -4.63 2.30
C LYS A 202 -2.10 -6.01 2.93
N SER A 203 -2.34 -6.09 4.25
CA SER A 203 -2.42 -7.38 4.96
C SER A 203 -3.55 -8.25 4.44
N ALA A 204 -4.72 -7.66 4.20
CA ALA A 204 -5.90 -8.35 3.70
C ALA A 204 -5.64 -9.02 2.34
N GLY A 205 -5.05 -8.29 1.39
CA GLY A 205 -4.77 -8.79 0.05
C GLY A 205 -3.79 -9.96 0.05
N MET A 206 -2.68 -9.87 0.80
CA MET A 206 -1.70 -10.94 0.93
C MET A 206 -2.33 -12.22 1.49
N LEU A 207 -3.07 -12.11 2.60
CA LEU A 207 -3.68 -13.27 3.26
C LEU A 207 -4.74 -13.93 2.39
N LEU A 208 -5.56 -13.13 1.70
CA LEU A 208 -6.58 -13.66 0.78
C LEU A 208 -5.94 -14.40 -0.39
N ALA A 209 -4.91 -13.81 -1.01
CA ALA A 209 -4.19 -14.43 -2.11
C ALA A 209 -3.59 -15.80 -1.70
N ARG A 210 -2.98 -15.87 -0.52
CA ARG A 210 -2.45 -17.13 0.02
C ARG A 210 -3.56 -18.18 0.16
N ARG A 211 -4.71 -17.82 0.74
CA ARG A 211 -5.82 -18.76 0.95
C ARG A 211 -6.44 -19.25 -0.35
N ILE A 212 -6.57 -18.37 -1.35
CA ILE A 212 -6.99 -18.77 -2.68
C ILE A 212 -6.01 -19.79 -3.25
N LEU A 213 -4.72 -19.47 -3.28
CA LEU A 213 -3.68 -20.33 -3.86
C LEU A 213 -3.55 -21.67 -3.13
N ASP A 214 -3.65 -21.71 -1.80
CA ASP A 214 -3.67 -22.97 -1.02
C ASP A 214 -4.75 -23.95 -1.49
N THR A 215 -5.84 -23.42 -2.05
CA THR A 215 -7.00 -24.22 -2.43
C THR A 215 -7.00 -24.59 -3.92
N VAL A 216 -6.60 -23.64 -4.80
CA VAL A 216 -6.79 -23.80 -6.26
C VAL A 216 -5.49 -23.97 -7.05
N ALA A 217 -4.33 -23.67 -6.46
CA ALA A 217 -3.05 -23.87 -7.14
C ALA A 217 -2.68 -25.35 -7.23
N SER A 218 -1.86 -25.69 -8.23
CA SER A 218 -1.33 -27.05 -8.36
C SER A 218 -0.48 -27.44 -7.14
N PRO A 219 -0.40 -28.73 -6.78
CA PRO A 219 0.47 -29.20 -5.71
C PRO A 219 1.94 -28.80 -5.93
N GLU A 220 2.38 -28.72 -7.19
CA GLU A 220 3.73 -28.27 -7.54
C GLU A 220 3.96 -26.80 -7.18
N LEU A 221 3.03 -25.90 -7.52
CA LEU A 221 3.13 -24.49 -7.17
C LEU A 221 3.06 -24.32 -5.64
N ASN A 222 2.12 -24.96 -4.97
CA ASN A 222 1.96 -24.85 -3.51
C ASN A 222 3.17 -25.33 -2.72
N ALA A 223 3.89 -26.36 -3.21
CA ALA A 223 5.11 -26.86 -2.57
C ALA A 223 6.26 -25.83 -2.58
N HIS A 224 6.20 -24.81 -3.44
CA HIS A 224 7.24 -23.80 -3.62
C HIS A 224 6.74 -22.36 -3.42
N LEU A 225 5.57 -22.21 -2.77
CA LEU A 225 4.95 -20.94 -2.50
C LEU A 225 4.78 -20.72 -1.00
N SER A 226 5.23 -19.57 -0.53
CA SER A 226 5.07 -19.15 0.87
C SER A 226 4.59 -17.70 0.97
N ILE A 227 4.25 -17.28 2.18
CA ILE A 227 4.14 -15.87 2.58
C ILE A 227 5.09 -15.64 3.76
N PRO A 228 5.56 -14.41 4.00
CA PRO A 228 6.42 -14.13 5.14
C PRO A 228 5.65 -14.24 6.44
N GLU A 229 6.32 -14.68 7.50
CA GLU A 229 5.77 -14.58 8.84
C GLU A 229 5.43 -13.13 9.13
N SER A 230 4.19 -12.89 9.54
CA SER A 230 3.59 -11.56 9.59
C SER A 230 2.88 -11.32 10.90
N TYR A 231 3.01 -10.09 11.42
CA TYR A 231 2.35 -9.58 12.61
C TYR A 231 1.66 -8.27 12.28
N PHE A 232 0.59 -7.95 13.01
CA PHE A 232 -0.30 -6.86 12.66
C PHE A 232 -0.49 -5.93 13.85
N LEU A 233 -0.34 -4.61 13.64
CA LEU A 233 -0.87 -3.60 14.57
C LEU A 233 -2.23 -3.14 14.03
N GLY A 234 -3.26 -3.27 14.86
CA GLY A 234 -4.60 -2.83 14.50
C GLY A 234 -4.70 -1.32 14.30
N ALA A 235 -5.62 -0.91 13.44
CA ALA A 235 -5.84 0.50 13.10
C ALA A 235 -6.29 1.38 14.29
N ASP A 236 -6.74 0.79 15.39
CA ASP A 236 -7.06 1.46 16.66
C ASP A 236 -5.82 2.01 17.36
N VAL A 237 -4.66 1.34 17.21
CA VAL A 237 -3.40 1.76 17.86
C VAL A 237 -2.94 3.13 17.36
N THR A 238 -3.14 3.43 16.06
CA THR A 238 -2.86 4.77 15.51
C THR A 238 -3.66 5.85 16.24
N TYR A 239 -4.93 5.60 16.44
CA TYR A 239 -5.82 6.56 17.08
C TYR A 239 -5.44 6.80 18.55
N MET A 240 -5.15 5.72 19.28
CA MET A 240 -4.65 5.81 20.65
C MET A 240 -3.32 6.57 20.72
N PHE A 241 -2.40 6.29 19.81
CA PHE A 241 -1.12 6.99 19.72
C PHE A 241 -1.31 8.50 19.50
N MET A 242 -2.13 8.89 18.53
CA MET A 242 -2.39 10.30 18.25
C MET A 242 -3.07 11.01 19.44
N ALA A 243 -4.05 10.36 20.07
CA ALA A 243 -4.78 10.92 21.20
C ALA A 243 -3.89 11.12 22.44
N MET A 244 -3.05 10.14 22.77
CA MET A 244 -2.13 10.21 23.91
C MET A 244 -1.05 11.29 23.77
N ASN A 245 -0.65 11.58 22.54
CA ASN A 245 0.42 12.53 22.24
C ASN A 245 -0.10 13.90 21.79
N ASN A 246 -1.39 14.19 21.94
CA ASN A 246 -2.04 15.43 21.52
C ASN A 246 -1.86 15.75 20.02
N LEU A 247 -1.76 14.72 19.17
CA LEU A 247 -1.55 14.87 17.73
C LEU A 247 -2.85 15.01 16.93
N MET A 248 -4.01 14.89 17.59
CA MET A 248 -5.33 14.93 16.93
C MET A 248 -5.61 16.25 16.21
N HIS A 249 -4.97 17.34 16.61
CA HIS A 249 -5.09 18.64 15.94
C HIS A 249 -4.56 18.61 14.50
N TRP A 250 -3.63 17.71 14.16
CA TRP A 250 -3.13 17.56 12.81
C TRP A 250 -4.15 16.96 11.83
N ASN A 251 -5.27 16.42 12.30
CA ASN A 251 -6.34 15.89 11.42
C ASN A 251 -6.99 16.99 10.55
N ASP A 252 -6.82 18.26 10.87
CA ASP A 252 -7.29 19.39 10.07
C ASP A 252 -6.48 19.61 8.78
N GLN A 253 -5.29 18.98 8.66
CA GLN A 253 -4.44 19.09 7.47
C GLN A 253 -5.18 18.77 6.18
N LYS A 254 -6.08 17.79 6.21
CA LYS A 254 -6.88 17.40 5.05
C LYS A 254 -7.74 18.53 4.46
N TYR A 255 -8.01 19.60 5.22
CA TYR A 255 -8.79 20.76 4.80
C TYR A 255 -7.96 21.99 4.45
N LYS A 256 -6.66 21.97 4.71
CA LYS A 256 -5.77 23.10 4.45
C LYS A 256 -5.43 23.23 2.96
N ALA A 257 -5.00 24.44 2.57
CA ALA A 257 -4.46 24.67 1.24
C ALA A 257 -3.15 23.89 1.04
N GLU A 258 -2.86 23.49 -0.19
CA GLU A 258 -1.71 22.65 -0.55
C GLU A 258 -0.38 23.22 -0.03
N ASP A 259 -0.12 24.52 -0.24
CA ASP A 259 1.10 25.18 0.23
C ASP A 259 1.29 25.03 1.75
N ARG A 260 0.21 25.14 2.52
CA ARG A 260 0.22 24.94 3.96
C ARG A 260 0.54 23.49 4.34
N ILE A 261 -0.09 22.53 3.67
CA ILE A 261 0.15 21.10 3.90
C ILE A 261 1.65 20.80 3.70
N ARG A 262 2.25 21.28 2.62
CA ARG A 262 3.67 21.05 2.32
C ARG A 262 4.61 21.72 3.33
N VAL A 263 4.30 22.95 3.77
CA VAL A 263 5.12 23.69 4.74
C VAL A 263 5.08 23.07 6.14
N GLU A 264 3.91 22.58 6.56
CA GLU A 264 3.73 22.05 7.92
C GLU A 264 4.16 20.57 8.04
N HIS A 265 4.30 19.83 6.94
CA HIS A 265 4.62 18.40 6.96
C HIS A 265 5.91 18.02 7.69
N PRO A 266 7.03 18.75 7.58
CA PRO A 266 8.23 18.45 8.36
C PRO A 266 8.01 18.49 9.87
N GLN A 267 7.17 19.43 10.36
CA GLN A 267 6.81 19.52 11.76
C GLN A 267 5.95 18.33 12.21
N ILE A 268 5.02 17.89 11.36
CA ILE A 268 4.20 16.70 11.63
C ILE A 268 5.09 15.47 11.85
N ILE A 269 6.07 15.25 10.98
CA ILE A 269 7.02 14.14 11.14
C ILE A 269 7.74 14.22 12.49
N GLN A 270 8.24 15.41 12.89
CA GLN A 270 8.92 15.57 14.16
C GLN A 270 8.02 15.31 15.36
N ASP A 271 6.78 15.81 15.33
CA ASP A 271 5.81 15.61 16.41
C ASP A 271 5.43 14.13 16.58
N PHE A 272 5.26 13.40 15.47
CA PHE A 272 4.99 11.95 15.52
C PHE A 272 6.19 11.17 16.05
N LEU A 273 7.41 11.50 15.61
CA LEU A 273 8.65 10.85 16.10
C LEU A 273 8.94 11.14 17.59
N ALA A 274 8.45 12.26 18.12
CA ALA A 274 8.56 12.58 19.55
C ALA A 274 7.49 11.87 20.40
N GLY A 275 6.46 11.26 19.78
CA GLY A 275 5.35 10.60 20.46
C GLY A 275 5.79 9.33 21.21
N LYS A 276 4.92 8.85 22.12
CA LYS A 276 5.14 7.63 22.89
C LYS A 276 3.97 6.67 22.69
N PHE A 277 4.27 5.38 22.56
CA PHE A 277 3.25 4.34 22.50
C PHE A 277 2.68 4.03 23.90
N PRO A 278 1.44 3.52 23.98
CA PRO A 278 0.90 2.96 25.20
C PRO A 278 1.82 1.87 25.77
N PRO A 279 1.96 1.78 27.12
CA PRO A 279 2.81 0.77 27.75
C PRO A 279 2.47 -0.67 27.35
N ASP A 280 1.18 -0.99 27.18
CA ASP A 280 0.72 -2.32 26.75
C ASP A 280 1.22 -2.63 25.34
N THR A 281 1.08 -1.70 24.40
CA THR A 281 1.58 -1.83 23.03
C THR A 281 3.10 -2.04 23.01
N LEU A 282 3.86 -1.26 23.79
CA LEU A 282 5.32 -1.46 23.90
C LEU A 282 5.69 -2.82 24.48
N SER A 283 4.93 -3.32 25.45
CA SER A 283 5.15 -4.66 26.03
C SER A 283 4.91 -5.75 24.99
N GLU A 284 3.87 -5.63 24.16
CA GLU A 284 3.58 -6.60 23.11
C GLU A 284 4.62 -6.54 21.98
N LEU A 285 5.07 -5.34 21.57
CA LEU A 285 6.16 -5.18 20.58
C LEU A 285 7.49 -5.75 21.12
N ARG A 286 7.81 -5.53 22.41
CA ARG A 286 8.98 -6.13 23.04
C ARG A 286 8.89 -7.65 23.05
N SER A 287 7.73 -8.21 23.36
CA SER A 287 7.48 -9.65 23.33
C SER A 287 7.61 -10.24 21.94
N LEU A 288 7.14 -9.51 20.92
CA LEU A 288 7.33 -9.85 19.51
C LEU A 288 8.82 -9.94 19.17
N LEU A 289 9.60 -8.87 19.43
CA LEU A 289 11.04 -8.85 19.16
C LEU A 289 11.80 -9.96 19.90
N GLY A 290 11.39 -10.28 21.14
CA GLY A 290 11.95 -11.39 21.89
C GLY A 290 11.71 -12.77 21.25
N ARG A 291 10.59 -12.95 20.54
CA ARG A 291 10.26 -14.20 19.84
C ARG A 291 11.02 -14.36 18.53
N ILE A 292 11.11 -13.29 17.73
CA ILE A 292 11.73 -13.34 16.41
C ILE A 292 13.26 -13.25 16.46
N GLY A 293 13.84 -12.86 17.59
CA GLY A 293 15.29 -12.72 17.75
C GLY A 293 15.88 -11.61 16.88
N GLN A 294 16.99 -11.92 16.19
CA GLN A 294 17.72 -10.96 15.34
C GLN A 294 17.33 -11.06 13.84
N GLN A 295 16.14 -11.55 13.51
CA GLN A 295 15.72 -11.59 12.13
C GLN A 295 15.35 -10.18 11.64
N PRO A 296 15.81 -9.76 10.45
CA PRO A 296 15.44 -8.47 9.87
C PRO A 296 13.95 -8.37 9.60
N LEU A 297 13.41 -7.16 9.78
CA LEU A 297 12.01 -6.84 9.60
C LEU A 297 11.80 -5.81 8.51
N ILE A 298 10.65 -5.86 7.88
CA ILE A 298 10.07 -4.73 7.15
C ILE A 298 8.76 -4.33 7.84
N VAL A 299 8.61 -3.03 8.11
CA VAL A 299 7.41 -2.42 8.67
C VAL A 299 6.72 -1.68 7.55
N ARG A 300 5.48 -2.05 7.26
CA ARG A 300 4.71 -1.55 6.11
C ARG A 300 3.40 -0.91 6.57
N SER A 301 3.01 0.15 5.91
CA SER A 301 1.65 0.66 6.00
C SER A 301 0.66 -0.42 5.57
N SER A 302 -0.49 -0.47 6.23
CA SER A 302 -1.63 -1.30 5.86
C SER A 302 -2.92 -0.53 6.19
N SER A 303 -3.10 0.58 5.49
CA SER A 303 -4.28 1.41 5.64
C SER A 303 -5.53 0.69 5.15
N LEU A 304 -6.69 1.07 5.67
CA LEU A 304 -7.96 0.51 5.21
C LEU A 304 -8.30 0.93 3.76
N LEU A 305 -7.66 1.97 3.23
CA LEU A 305 -7.82 2.43 1.85
C LEU A 305 -6.78 1.84 0.89
N GLU A 306 -5.68 1.26 1.41
CA GLU A 306 -4.66 0.63 0.57
C GLU A 306 -5.16 -0.68 -0.04
N ASP A 307 -4.69 -0.96 -1.26
CA ASP A 307 -4.89 -2.23 -1.96
C ASP A 307 -6.36 -2.65 -2.12
N ASN A 308 -7.25 -1.66 -2.20
CA ASN A 308 -8.68 -1.87 -2.37
C ASN A 308 -9.13 -1.82 -3.84
N PHE A 309 -10.31 -2.36 -4.09
CA PHE A 309 -10.97 -2.23 -5.39
C PHE A 309 -11.29 -0.75 -5.68
N GLY A 310 -10.55 -0.15 -6.62
CA GLY A 310 -10.75 1.24 -7.07
C GLY A 310 -9.87 2.30 -6.39
N THR A 311 -9.09 1.94 -5.35
CA THR A 311 -8.09 2.82 -4.74
C THR A 311 -6.89 2.00 -4.29
N SER A 312 -5.67 2.32 -4.70
CA SER A 312 -4.51 1.54 -4.28
C SER A 312 -3.61 2.24 -3.27
N PHE A 313 -3.54 3.55 -3.27
CA PHE A 313 -2.60 4.34 -2.44
C PHE A 313 -1.13 3.89 -2.57
N ALA A 314 -0.78 3.25 -3.69
CA ALA A 314 0.58 2.80 -3.94
C ALA A 314 1.59 3.96 -3.84
N GLY A 315 2.69 3.75 -3.11
CA GLY A 315 3.74 4.75 -2.93
C GLY A 315 3.35 6.02 -2.18
N LYS A 316 2.13 6.11 -1.59
CA LYS A 316 1.68 7.27 -0.81
C LYS A 316 2.09 7.20 0.65
N TYR A 317 2.27 6.00 1.17
CA TYR A 317 2.66 5.73 2.54
C TYR A 317 4.03 5.05 2.57
N GLU A 318 4.71 5.15 3.71
CA GLU A 318 6.07 4.64 3.86
C GLU A 318 6.11 3.14 4.19
N SER A 319 7.21 2.49 3.81
CA SER A 319 7.63 1.17 4.27
C SER A 319 9.09 1.25 4.69
N LEU A 320 9.44 0.69 5.84
CA LEU A 320 10.76 0.86 6.44
C LEU A 320 11.35 -0.50 6.86
N PHE A 321 12.60 -0.72 6.47
CA PHE A 321 13.36 -1.88 6.92
C PHE A 321 13.95 -1.62 8.31
N CYS A 322 13.83 -2.60 9.19
CA CYS A 322 14.47 -2.64 10.49
C CYS A 322 15.42 -3.85 10.50
N PRO A 323 16.72 -3.65 10.41
CA PRO A 323 17.71 -4.74 10.39
C PRO A 323 17.71 -5.59 11.66
N ASN A 324 17.31 -5.03 12.81
CA ASN A 324 17.04 -5.74 14.06
C ASN A 324 18.27 -6.48 14.62
N GLN A 325 19.47 -5.90 14.49
CA GLN A 325 20.73 -6.53 14.95
C GLN A 325 21.26 -5.97 16.27
N GLY A 326 20.61 -4.96 16.85
CA GLY A 326 21.00 -4.35 18.12
C GLY A 326 20.53 -5.16 19.34
N SER A 327 20.64 -4.57 20.52
CA SER A 327 19.99 -5.05 21.73
C SER A 327 18.46 -4.97 21.60
N LEU A 328 17.74 -5.71 22.45
CA LEU A 328 16.28 -5.70 22.45
C LEU A 328 15.69 -4.29 22.56
N GLU A 329 16.28 -3.42 23.40
CA GLU A 329 15.80 -2.05 23.60
C GLU A 329 16.12 -1.14 22.41
N GLU A 330 17.29 -1.29 21.78
CA GLU A 330 17.63 -0.58 20.55
C GLU A 330 16.71 -0.99 19.41
N ASN A 331 16.47 -2.29 19.27
CA ASN A 331 15.56 -2.82 18.25
C ASN A 331 14.12 -2.36 18.47
N LEU A 332 13.65 -2.33 19.74
CA LEU A 332 12.33 -1.80 20.11
C LEU A 332 12.21 -0.30 19.77
N HIS A 333 13.27 0.45 20.03
CA HIS A 333 13.32 1.86 19.68
C HIS A 333 13.24 2.08 18.16
N GLN A 334 14.04 1.36 17.38
CA GLN A 334 14.02 1.42 15.91
C GLN A 334 12.66 1.00 15.33
N LEU A 335 12.07 -0.09 15.83
CA LEU A 335 10.74 -0.54 15.42
C LEU A 335 9.67 0.52 15.74
N SER A 336 9.74 1.12 16.95
CA SER A 336 8.82 2.18 17.35
C SER A 336 8.93 3.41 16.46
N GLN A 337 10.16 3.84 16.14
CA GLN A 337 10.39 4.96 15.21
C GLN A 337 9.88 4.65 13.80
N ALA A 338 10.06 3.44 13.30
CA ALA A 338 9.52 3.04 12.01
C ALA A 338 7.98 3.13 11.97
N ILE A 339 7.31 2.64 13.02
CA ILE A 339 5.85 2.73 13.12
C ILE A 339 5.39 4.19 13.21
N GLN A 340 6.03 5.02 14.03
CA GLN A 340 5.74 6.46 14.18
C GLN A 340 5.84 7.20 12.84
N ARG A 341 6.88 6.89 12.07
CA ARG A 341 7.09 7.49 10.75
C ARG A 341 6.02 7.09 9.74
N ILE A 342 5.62 5.82 9.76
CA ILE A 342 4.49 5.35 8.93
C ILE A 342 3.18 6.02 9.37
N TYR A 343 2.96 6.21 10.66
CA TYR A 343 1.79 6.96 11.14
C TYR A 343 1.80 8.41 10.65
N ALA A 344 2.95 9.09 10.67
CA ALA A 344 3.08 10.43 10.12
C ALA A 344 2.74 10.49 8.62
N SER A 345 3.03 9.42 7.86
CA SER A 345 2.75 9.35 6.43
C SER A 345 1.26 9.41 6.05
N ILE A 346 0.35 9.19 7.00
CA ILE A 346 -1.10 9.43 6.81
C ILE A 346 -1.35 10.88 6.37
N LEU A 347 -0.53 11.81 6.88
CA LEU A 347 -0.62 13.24 6.64
C LEU A 347 0.41 13.73 5.59
N ASN A 348 1.01 12.81 4.84
CA ASN A 348 1.87 13.13 3.72
C ASN A 348 1.09 13.97 2.69
N PRO A 349 1.67 15.06 2.15
CA PRO A 349 1.02 15.89 1.13
C PRO A 349 0.44 15.08 -0.04
N ASP A 350 1.17 14.11 -0.58
CA ASP A 350 0.70 13.29 -1.70
C ASP A 350 -0.50 12.40 -1.32
N ALA A 351 -0.51 11.83 -0.11
CA ALA A 351 -1.63 11.05 0.38
C ALA A 351 -2.88 11.91 0.60
N LEU A 352 -2.71 13.12 1.15
CA LEU A 352 -3.81 14.08 1.39
C LEU A 352 -4.42 14.57 0.07
N LEU A 353 -3.58 14.95 -0.90
CA LEU A 353 -4.02 15.42 -2.22
C LEU A 353 -4.68 14.31 -3.02
N TYR A 354 -4.16 13.09 -2.95
CA TYR A 354 -4.78 11.93 -3.57
C TYR A 354 -6.17 11.64 -2.98
N ARG A 355 -6.33 11.62 -1.64
CA ARG A 355 -7.66 11.47 -1.01
C ARG A 355 -8.62 12.57 -1.45
N ARG A 356 -8.16 13.81 -1.54
CA ARG A 356 -8.96 14.94 -2.02
C ARG A 356 -9.42 14.73 -3.46
N SER A 357 -8.53 14.29 -4.37
CA SER A 357 -8.86 14.05 -5.78
C SER A 357 -9.85 12.89 -5.98
N LYS A 358 -9.87 11.92 -5.05
CA LYS A 358 -10.79 10.77 -5.06
C LYS A 358 -12.09 11.01 -4.28
N GLY A 359 -12.31 12.22 -3.74
CA GLY A 359 -13.49 12.52 -2.93
C GLY A 359 -13.49 11.84 -1.55
N LEU A 360 -12.31 11.39 -1.09
CA LEU A 360 -12.12 10.70 0.19
C LEU A 360 -11.59 11.65 1.29
N GLN A 361 -11.70 12.96 1.10
CA GLN A 361 -11.19 13.96 2.04
C GLN A 361 -11.79 13.82 3.44
N ASP A 362 -13.08 13.51 3.52
CA ASP A 362 -13.80 13.37 4.79
C ASP A 362 -13.69 11.97 5.41
N TYR A 363 -13.04 11.03 4.70
CA TYR A 363 -12.81 9.70 5.25
C TYR A 363 -11.82 9.77 6.41
N ASP A 364 -12.16 9.09 7.52
CA ASP A 364 -11.30 8.97 8.70
C ASP A 364 -10.29 7.83 8.49
N GLU A 365 -9.14 8.20 7.93
CA GLU A 365 -8.06 7.25 7.63
C GLU A 365 -7.37 6.78 8.90
N ARG A 366 -7.34 5.49 9.12
CA ARG A 366 -6.66 4.84 10.23
C ARG A 366 -5.65 3.84 9.71
N MET A 367 -4.40 4.02 10.11
CA MET A 367 -3.28 3.22 9.67
C MET A 367 -3.13 1.97 10.54
N ALA A 368 -3.35 0.80 9.99
CA ALA A 368 -2.81 -0.42 10.55
C ALA A 368 -1.37 -0.61 10.07
N ILE A 369 -0.60 -1.41 10.79
CA ILE A 369 0.79 -1.72 10.44
C ILE A 369 0.93 -3.21 10.19
N LEU A 370 1.61 -3.54 9.10
CA LEU A 370 2.06 -4.88 8.76
C LEU A 370 3.56 -4.99 9.07
N ILE A 371 3.93 -5.88 9.98
CA ILE A 371 5.32 -6.20 10.33
C ILE A 371 5.62 -7.57 9.75
N GLN A 372 6.61 -7.67 8.86
CA GLN A 372 6.96 -8.93 8.20
C GLN A 372 8.44 -9.25 8.39
N LEU A 373 8.76 -10.53 8.53
CA LEU A 373 10.14 -11.00 8.47
C LEU A 373 10.65 -10.85 7.04
N VAL A 374 11.79 -10.19 6.88
CA VAL A 374 12.43 -10.05 5.56
C VAL A 374 12.89 -11.42 5.09
N GLN A 375 12.53 -11.76 3.85
CA GLN A 375 12.95 -13.01 3.21
C GLN A 375 14.32 -12.82 2.56
N GLY A 376 15.20 -13.80 2.69
CA GLY A 376 16.55 -13.75 2.13
C GLY A 376 17.50 -14.73 2.80
N GLU A 377 18.76 -14.63 2.43
CA GLU A 377 19.86 -15.39 3.02
C GLU A 377 21.05 -14.49 3.37
N LYS A 378 21.86 -14.95 4.30
CA LYS A 378 23.07 -14.25 4.69
C LYS A 378 24.20 -14.56 3.71
N VAL A 379 24.72 -13.51 3.08
CA VAL A 379 25.89 -13.56 2.19
C VAL A 379 26.98 -12.66 2.76
N GLY A 380 27.97 -13.25 3.41
CA GLY A 380 28.97 -12.49 4.18
C GLY A 380 28.30 -11.73 5.33
N ARG A 381 28.42 -10.40 5.35
CA ARG A 381 27.77 -9.52 6.32
C ARG A 381 26.39 -9.03 5.87
N TYR A 382 26.02 -9.31 4.62
CA TYR A 382 24.79 -8.84 4.01
C TYR A 382 23.67 -9.87 4.07
N PHE A 383 22.42 -9.38 4.06
CA PHE A 383 21.22 -10.20 4.02
C PHE A 383 20.32 -9.72 2.89
N LEU A 384 19.98 -10.62 1.96
CA LEU A 384 19.17 -10.31 0.79
C LEU A 384 18.58 -11.59 0.16
N PRO A 385 17.43 -11.50 -0.57
CA PRO A 385 16.96 -12.60 -1.43
C PRO A 385 17.75 -12.67 -2.74
N ASN A 386 17.68 -13.81 -3.45
CA ASN A 386 18.30 -13.96 -4.76
C ASN A 386 17.62 -13.11 -5.85
N GLY A 387 16.39 -12.70 -5.60
CA GLY A 387 15.67 -11.74 -6.42
C GLY A 387 14.35 -11.36 -5.79
N ALA A 388 13.78 -10.29 -6.28
CA ALA A 388 12.48 -9.78 -5.89
C ALA A 388 11.82 -9.08 -7.07
N GLY A 389 10.53 -8.83 -6.98
CA GLY A 389 9.88 -8.14 -8.07
C GLY A 389 8.40 -7.89 -7.87
N VAL A 390 7.81 -7.32 -8.93
CA VAL A 390 6.38 -7.13 -9.06
C VAL A 390 5.90 -7.90 -10.28
N ALA A 391 4.80 -8.64 -10.13
CA ALA A 391 4.21 -9.40 -11.21
C ALA A 391 2.75 -8.96 -11.44
N PHE A 392 2.38 -8.81 -12.70
CA PHE A 392 1.08 -8.32 -13.15
C PHE A 392 0.38 -9.38 -13.98
N SER A 393 -0.89 -9.66 -13.71
CA SER A 393 -1.65 -10.65 -14.49
C SER A 393 -2.02 -10.14 -15.89
N ARG A 394 -2.07 -8.82 -16.08
CA ARG A 394 -2.30 -8.18 -17.37
C ARG A 394 -1.14 -7.26 -17.73
N ASN A 395 -0.60 -7.46 -18.94
CA ASN A 395 0.40 -6.56 -19.50
C ASN A 395 -0.30 -5.41 -20.24
N GLN A 396 -0.24 -4.22 -19.67
CA GLN A 396 -0.85 -3.03 -20.29
C GLN A 396 0.00 -2.46 -21.43
N PHE A 397 1.28 -2.88 -21.54
CA PHE A 397 2.22 -2.35 -22.52
C PHE A 397 3.03 -3.46 -23.17
N ARG A 398 2.88 -3.61 -24.47
CA ARG A 398 3.56 -4.61 -25.26
C ARG A 398 4.77 -4.00 -25.93
N TRP A 399 5.98 -4.48 -25.59
CA TRP A 399 7.23 -4.06 -26.26
C TRP A 399 7.55 -4.91 -27.48
N ASN A 400 6.74 -5.95 -27.76
CA ASN A 400 6.89 -6.80 -28.93
C ASN A 400 5.50 -7.29 -29.37
N PRO A 401 5.18 -7.35 -30.66
CA PRO A 401 3.90 -7.84 -31.19
C PRO A 401 3.54 -9.27 -30.78
N GLN A 402 4.51 -10.11 -30.45
CA GLN A 402 4.28 -11.49 -29.98
C GLN A 402 3.69 -11.57 -28.58
N ILE A 403 3.80 -10.51 -27.79
CA ILE A 403 3.28 -10.44 -26.44
C ILE A 403 1.83 -10.00 -26.48
N ARG A 404 0.96 -10.72 -25.77
CA ARG A 404 -0.45 -10.36 -25.62
C ARG A 404 -0.71 -9.78 -24.24
N ARG A 405 -1.79 -9.03 -24.08
CA ARG A 405 -2.15 -8.42 -22.79
C ARG A 405 -2.38 -9.46 -21.68
N GLU A 406 -2.97 -10.60 -22.04
CA GLU A 406 -3.31 -11.68 -21.10
C GLU A 406 -2.11 -12.48 -20.65
N ASP A 407 -0.95 -12.27 -21.25
CA ASP A 407 0.24 -13.07 -20.96
C ASP A 407 0.84 -12.76 -19.57
N GLY A 408 0.53 -11.61 -19.00
CA GLY A 408 1.15 -11.14 -17.77
C GLY A 408 2.61 -10.76 -17.93
N PHE A 409 3.16 -10.03 -16.98
CA PHE A 409 4.59 -9.71 -16.98
C PHE A 409 5.15 -9.51 -15.58
N ILE A 410 6.47 -9.57 -15.46
CA ILE A 410 7.21 -9.38 -14.22
C ILE A 410 8.27 -8.30 -14.40
N ARG A 411 8.45 -7.48 -13.37
CA ARG A 411 9.64 -6.64 -13.16
C ARG A 411 10.50 -7.33 -12.12
N LEU A 412 11.67 -7.78 -12.49
CA LEU A 412 12.54 -8.62 -11.67
C LEU A 412 13.86 -7.89 -11.38
N VAL A 413 14.28 -7.87 -10.13
CA VAL A 413 15.52 -7.28 -9.65
C VAL A 413 16.26 -8.23 -8.71
N PHE A 414 17.55 -8.05 -8.58
CA PHE A 414 18.39 -8.67 -7.58
C PHE A 414 18.32 -7.88 -6.27
N GLY A 415 18.19 -8.56 -5.11
CA GLY A 415 18.09 -7.94 -3.79
C GLY A 415 16.65 -7.71 -3.30
N LEU A 416 16.45 -6.72 -2.43
CA LEU A 416 15.24 -6.53 -1.62
C LEU A 416 13.97 -6.12 -2.38
N GLY A 417 14.04 -5.77 -3.65
CA GLY A 417 12.85 -5.47 -4.46
C GLY A 417 12.45 -3.99 -4.53
N THR A 418 13.03 -3.11 -3.73
CA THR A 418 12.78 -1.66 -3.75
C THR A 418 12.95 -1.07 -5.15
N ARG A 419 13.96 -1.54 -5.89
CA ARG A 419 14.26 -1.09 -7.27
C ARG A 419 13.29 -1.63 -8.34
N ALA A 420 12.42 -2.59 -7.99
CA ALA A 420 11.37 -3.05 -8.88
C ALA A 420 10.17 -2.09 -8.90
N VAL A 421 9.90 -1.41 -7.78
CA VAL A 421 8.72 -0.55 -7.58
C VAL A 421 9.05 0.94 -7.69
N ASP A 422 10.27 1.34 -7.31
CA ASP A 422 10.71 2.73 -7.34
C ASP A 422 11.65 3.00 -8.53
N ARG A 423 11.62 4.25 -9.02
CA ARG A 423 12.61 4.73 -9.99
C ARG A 423 13.83 5.27 -9.26
N VAL A 424 14.91 4.50 -9.26
CA VAL A 424 16.16 4.90 -8.61
C VAL A 424 17.27 5.03 -9.64
N GLY A 425 17.65 6.25 -9.95
CA GLY A 425 18.82 6.54 -10.80
C GLY A 425 18.76 5.88 -12.19
N ASN A 426 19.89 5.38 -12.65
CA ASN A 426 20.05 4.66 -13.93
C ASN A 426 19.96 3.14 -13.75
N ASP A 427 19.17 2.67 -12.82
CA ASP A 427 18.90 1.26 -12.58
C ASP A 427 17.59 0.81 -13.20
N TYR A 428 17.62 -0.37 -13.81
CA TYR A 428 16.51 -0.90 -14.58
C TYR A 428 16.21 -2.34 -14.17
N PRO A 429 14.94 -2.67 -13.83
CA PRO A 429 14.54 -4.04 -13.60
C PRO A 429 14.51 -4.82 -14.91
N ARG A 430 14.75 -6.12 -14.84
CA ARG A 430 14.52 -7.03 -15.96
C ARG A 430 13.01 -7.17 -16.19
N LEU A 431 12.52 -6.76 -17.36
CA LEU A 431 11.14 -6.97 -17.79
C LEU A 431 10.97 -8.36 -18.41
N VAL A 432 10.04 -9.15 -17.90
CA VAL A 432 9.80 -10.54 -18.31
C VAL A 432 8.36 -10.69 -18.75
N ALA A 433 8.10 -10.92 -20.03
CA ALA A 433 6.79 -11.35 -20.50
C ALA A 433 6.63 -12.85 -20.21
N LEU A 434 5.60 -13.26 -19.46
CA LEU A 434 5.47 -14.64 -19.01
C LEU A 434 5.25 -15.64 -20.14
N SER A 435 4.72 -15.22 -21.30
CA SER A 435 4.61 -16.05 -22.50
C SER A 435 5.93 -16.23 -23.25
N HIS A 436 6.83 -15.23 -23.18
CA HIS A 436 8.11 -15.18 -23.87
C HIS A 436 9.23 -14.70 -22.91
N PRO A 437 9.57 -15.51 -21.88
CA PRO A 437 10.38 -15.02 -20.76
C PRO A 437 11.81 -14.60 -21.13
N LEU A 438 12.34 -15.13 -22.23
CA LEU A 438 13.68 -14.77 -22.71
C LEU A 438 13.71 -13.59 -23.68
N LEU A 439 12.53 -13.02 -24.01
CA LEU A 439 12.46 -11.86 -24.87
C LEU A 439 12.81 -10.60 -24.08
N HIS A 440 13.86 -9.90 -24.52
CA HIS A 440 14.27 -8.63 -23.96
C HIS A 440 13.56 -7.47 -24.69
N PRO A 441 13.26 -6.35 -24.02
CA PRO A 441 12.87 -5.12 -24.68
C PRO A 441 14.01 -4.54 -25.52
N GLU A 442 15.25 -4.71 -25.07
CA GLU A 442 16.48 -4.22 -25.70
C GLU A 442 16.91 -5.12 -26.85
N ALA A 443 17.29 -4.50 -27.96
CA ALA A 443 17.60 -5.22 -29.20
C ALA A 443 19.04 -5.75 -29.27
N THR A 444 19.98 -5.19 -28.49
CA THR A 444 21.41 -5.53 -28.56
C THR A 444 22.00 -5.80 -27.19
N PRO A 445 23.08 -6.61 -27.10
CA PRO A 445 23.79 -6.85 -25.84
C PRO A 445 24.30 -5.59 -25.15
N SER A 446 24.74 -4.60 -25.91
CA SER A 446 25.18 -3.31 -25.39
C SER A 446 24.03 -2.56 -24.69
N LEU A 447 22.84 -2.56 -25.28
CA LEU A 447 21.64 -1.94 -24.68
C LEU A 447 21.19 -2.73 -23.44
N ILE A 448 21.25 -4.09 -23.48
CA ILE A 448 20.92 -4.91 -22.30
C ILE A 448 21.86 -4.57 -21.15
N ASN A 449 23.17 -4.40 -21.41
CA ASN A 449 24.12 -3.98 -20.38
C ASN A 449 23.81 -2.56 -19.86
N GLN A 450 23.51 -1.63 -20.75
CA GLN A 450 23.21 -0.24 -20.38
C GLN A 450 21.94 -0.13 -19.54
N TYR A 451 20.88 -0.90 -19.87
CA TYR A 451 19.57 -0.89 -19.23
C TYR A 451 19.41 -2.08 -18.28
N SER A 452 20.45 -2.45 -17.54
CA SER A 452 20.43 -3.45 -16.49
C SER A 452 20.49 -2.83 -15.10
N GLN A 453 20.42 -3.66 -14.08
CA GLN A 453 20.59 -3.25 -12.70
C GLN A 453 22.09 -3.15 -12.36
N HIS A 454 22.52 -2.00 -11.82
CA HIS A 454 23.91 -1.74 -11.43
C HIS A 454 24.10 -1.67 -9.93
N TYR A 455 23.06 -1.40 -9.16
CA TYR A 455 23.10 -1.32 -7.70
C TYR A 455 22.08 -2.27 -7.07
N VAL A 456 22.37 -2.70 -5.86
CA VAL A 456 21.48 -3.57 -5.07
C VAL A 456 21.21 -2.98 -3.71
N ASP A 457 19.94 -3.02 -3.30
CA ASP A 457 19.53 -2.68 -1.94
C ASP A 457 19.49 -3.96 -1.10
N LEU A 458 20.10 -3.89 0.09
CA LEU A 458 20.31 -5.03 0.97
C LEU A 458 20.42 -4.57 2.42
N ILE A 459 20.33 -5.51 3.35
CA ILE A 459 20.52 -5.25 4.78
C ILE A 459 21.95 -5.59 5.15
N ASP A 460 22.68 -4.62 5.70
CA ASP A 460 23.99 -4.82 6.32
C ASP A 460 23.79 -5.21 7.79
N LEU A 461 24.00 -6.47 8.10
CA LEU A 461 23.79 -7.01 9.45
C LEU A 461 24.83 -6.50 10.48
N GLU A 462 26.04 -6.15 10.04
CA GLU A 462 27.07 -5.63 10.93
C GLU A 462 26.89 -4.14 11.20
N ALA A 463 26.54 -3.37 10.16
CA ALA A 463 26.23 -1.94 10.30
C ALA A 463 24.83 -1.67 10.86
N ASN A 464 23.95 -2.68 10.97
CA ASN A 464 22.56 -2.60 11.41
C ASN A 464 21.76 -1.54 10.63
N GLN A 465 21.89 -1.53 9.29
CA GLN A 465 21.24 -0.57 8.42
C GLN A 465 20.91 -1.14 7.05
N LEU A 466 19.97 -0.48 6.34
CA LEU A 466 19.72 -0.69 4.92
C LEU A 466 20.82 0.01 4.13
N ASN A 467 21.43 -0.68 3.19
CA ASN A 467 22.50 -0.15 2.33
C ASN A 467 22.17 -0.37 0.85
N THR A 468 22.69 0.55 0.03
CA THR A 468 22.77 0.41 -1.43
C THR A 468 24.24 0.27 -1.81
N VAL A 469 24.56 -0.81 -2.51
CA VAL A 469 25.94 -1.07 -2.96
C VAL A 469 25.95 -1.44 -4.45
N PRO A 470 27.07 -1.24 -5.16
CA PRO A 470 27.22 -1.76 -6.51
C PRO A 470 27.03 -3.28 -6.56
N VAL A 471 26.42 -3.77 -7.63
CA VAL A 471 26.13 -5.21 -7.80
C VAL A 471 27.41 -6.05 -7.78
N ASP A 472 28.51 -5.57 -8.30
CA ASP A 472 29.82 -6.25 -8.35
C ASP A 472 30.48 -6.40 -6.96
N GLU A 473 30.06 -5.64 -5.96
CA GLU A 473 30.49 -5.85 -4.57
C GLU A 473 29.93 -7.16 -3.98
N ILE A 474 28.74 -7.57 -4.41
CA ILE A 474 28.04 -8.75 -3.92
C ILE A 474 28.23 -9.95 -4.84
N LEU A 475 28.03 -9.74 -6.14
CA LEU A 475 28.14 -10.79 -7.13
C LEU A 475 29.59 -11.12 -7.39
N SER A 476 30.11 -12.05 -6.62
CA SER A 476 31.43 -12.65 -6.81
C SER A 476 31.29 -14.10 -7.29
N MET A 477 32.41 -14.70 -7.68
CA MET A 477 32.54 -16.11 -8.04
C MET A 477 31.95 -17.08 -7.02
N ARG A 478 31.92 -16.67 -5.75
CA ARG A 478 31.43 -17.48 -4.63
C ARG A 478 29.97 -17.24 -4.33
N TYR A 479 29.30 -16.31 -5.08
CA TYR A 479 27.88 -16.04 -4.83
C TYR A 479 27.03 -17.27 -5.21
N PRO A 480 26.25 -17.82 -4.27
CA PRO A 480 25.40 -18.97 -4.55
C PRO A 480 24.40 -18.64 -5.65
N GLY A 481 24.36 -19.43 -6.74
CA GLY A 481 23.39 -19.21 -7.80
C GLY A 481 23.72 -18.09 -8.80
N LEU A 482 24.92 -17.51 -8.78
CA LEU A 482 25.35 -16.45 -9.70
C LEU A 482 24.91 -16.67 -11.16
N ARG A 483 25.06 -17.89 -11.68
CA ARG A 483 24.70 -18.25 -13.06
C ARG A 483 23.22 -18.06 -13.41
N TYR A 484 22.34 -18.05 -12.42
CA TYR A 484 20.90 -17.86 -12.63
C TYR A 484 20.50 -16.39 -12.59
N ILE A 485 21.35 -15.53 -12.02
CA ILE A 485 21.09 -14.11 -11.79
C ILE A 485 21.73 -13.26 -12.90
N ALA A 486 22.99 -13.60 -13.29
CA ALA A 486 23.78 -12.77 -14.17
C ALA A 486 24.33 -13.54 -15.36
N GLN A 487 24.71 -12.78 -16.39
CA GLN A 487 25.49 -13.20 -17.54
C GLN A 487 26.81 -12.39 -17.62
N LEU A 488 27.77 -12.90 -18.36
CA LEU A 488 29.01 -12.20 -18.67
C LEU A 488 28.81 -11.38 -19.94
N TYR A 489 29.06 -10.07 -19.89
CA TYR A 489 29.13 -9.21 -21.07
C TYR A 489 30.58 -9.06 -21.54
N THR A 490 30.87 -9.47 -22.76
CA THR A 490 32.19 -9.41 -23.36
C THR A 490 32.07 -9.25 -24.88
N ASP A 491 32.83 -8.32 -25.48
CA ASP A 491 32.90 -8.09 -26.92
C ASP A 491 31.54 -7.99 -27.62
N ASP A 492 30.59 -7.29 -26.99
CA ASP A 492 29.19 -7.13 -27.43
C ASP A 492 28.37 -8.45 -27.50
N TYR A 493 28.72 -9.43 -26.65
CA TYR A 493 28.02 -10.69 -26.49
C TYR A 493 27.60 -10.90 -25.03
N MET A 494 26.41 -11.49 -24.83
CA MET A 494 25.93 -11.99 -23.53
C MET A 494 26.24 -13.48 -23.45
N LEU A 495 27.10 -13.87 -22.54
CA LEU A 495 27.52 -15.26 -22.36
C LEU A 495 27.04 -15.84 -21.03
N PRO A 496 26.41 -17.05 -21.03
CA PRO A 496 26.04 -17.70 -19.80
C PRO A 496 27.27 -18.14 -19.00
N ILE A 497 27.21 -17.98 -17.68
CA ILE A 497 28.28 -18.39 -16.77
C ILE A 497 28.25 -19.91 -16.62
N ARG A 498 29.26 -20.60 -17.21
CA ARG A 498 29.39 -22.07 -17.24
C ARG A 498 30.43 -22.63 -16.31
N THR A 499 31.44 -21.85 -15.98
CA THR A 499 32.60 -22.25 -15.16
C THR A 499 32.87 -21.19 -14.10
N ASN A 500 33.67 -21.56 -13.09
CA ASN A 500 34.13 -20.57 -12.12
C ASN A 500 34.99 -19.52 -12.87
N LEU A 501 34.52 -18.26 -12.85
CA LEU A 501 35.29 -17.14 -13.42
C LEU A 501 36.54 -16.87 -12.56
N VAL A 502 37.54 -16.26 -13.13
CA VAL A 502 38.72 -15.84 -12.38
C VAL A 502 38.44 -14.52 -11.68
N ASP A 503 38.99 -14.32 -10.48
CA ASP A 503 38.85 -13.04 -9.77
C ASP A 503 39.25 -11.86 -10.68
N GLY A 504 38.40 -10.83 -10.74
CA GLY A 504 38.62 -9.64 -11.57
C GLY A 504 37.65 -9.47 -12.76
N VAL A 505 36.76 -10.44 -13.02
CA VAL A 505 35.79 -10.39 -14.14
C VAL A 505 34.40 -9.90 -13.68
N THR A 506 34.26 -9.62 -12.40
CA THR A 506 32.96 -9.21 -11.81
C THR A 506 32.39 -7.91 -12.38
N SER A 507 33.23 -6.98 -12.82
CA SER A 507 32.83 -5.72 -13.46
C SER A 507 32.14 -5.88 -14.82
N GLN A 508 32.18 -7.09 -15.39
CA GLN A 508 31.51 -7.44 -16.65
C GLN A 508 30.22 -8.22 -16.46
N LEU A 509 29.79 -8.42 -15.20
CA LEU A 509 28.54 -9.12 -14.90
C LEU A 509 27.34 -8.21 -15.12
N VAL A 510 26.32 -8.75 -15.80
CA VAL A 510 25.06 -8.07 -16.11
C VAL A 510 23.90 -8.89 -15.59
N ILE A 511 23.02 -8.27 -14.82
CA ILE A 511 21.81 -8.89 -14.26
C ILE A 511 20.78 -9.11 -15.37
N THR A 512 20.52 -10.37 -15.72
CA THR A 512 19.56 -10.74 -16.78
C THR A 512 18.52 -11.77 -16.34
N PHE A 513 18.82 -12.60 -15.35
CA PHE A 513 18.02 -13.74 -14.93
C PHE A 513 17.70 -14.77 -16.04
N ASP A 514 18.36 -14.71 -17.19
CA ASP A 514 18.04 -15.54 -18.35
C ASP A 514 18.17 -17.04 -18.07
N GLU A 515 19.19 -17.46 -17.31
CA GLU A 515 19.33 -18.88 -16.96
C GLU A 515 18.32 -19.35 -15.91
N LEU A 516 17.84 -18.46 -15.01
CA LEU A 516 16.70 -18.72 -14.14
C LEU A 516 15.46 -19.01 -15.00
N LEU A 517 15.15 -18.09 -15.91
CA LEU A 517 13.97 -18.16 -16.78
C LEU A 517 14.01 -19.36 -17.74
N ARG A 518 15.21 -19.76 -18.19
CA ARG A 518 15.40 -20.85 -19.14
C ARG A 518 15.37 -22.24 -18.49
N ARG A 519 15.95 -22.37 -17.28
CA ARG A 519 16.24 -23.68 -16.66
C ARG A 519 15.36 -24.03 -15.49
N THR A 520 14.48 -23.15 -15.07
CA THR A 520 13.58 -23.40 -13.96
C THR A 520 12.13 -23.17 -14.36
N PRO A 521 11.18 -23.72 -13.64
CA PRO A 521 9.75 -23.51 -13.91
C PRO A 521 9.23 -22.15 -13.38
N PHE A 522 10.11 -21.19 -13.10
CA PHE A 522 9.74 -19.90 -12.50
C PHE A 522 8.65 -19.17 -13.30
N ALA A 523 8.83 -18.97 -14.61
CA ALA A 523 7.87 -18.26 -15.45
C ALA A 523 6.51 -18.98 -15.55
N SER A 524 6.51 -20.32 -15.65
CA SER A 524 5.28 -21.11 -15.71
C SER A 524 4.52 -21.11 -14.39
N ARG A 525 5.24 -21.16 -13.25
CA ARG A 525 4.64 -21.04 -11.91
C ARG A 525 4.00 -19.67 -11.69
N PHE A 526 4.67 -18.60 -12.12
CA PHE A 526 4.09 -17.26 -12.03
C PHE A 526 2.87 -17.08 -12.93
N ARG A 527 2.88 -17.65 -14.12
CA ARG A 527 1.68 -17.64 -14.97
C ARG A 527 0.51 -18.34 -14.30
N GLU A 528 0.72 -19.52 -13.74
CA GLU A 528 -0.31 -20.24 -12.99
C GLU A 528 -0.80 -19.39 -11.80
N LEU A 529 0.11 -18.88 -10.96
CA LEU A 529 -0.19 -18.05 -9.80
C LEU A 529 -1.09 -16.87 -10.17
N LEU A 530 -0.69 -16.07 -11.15
CA LEU A 530 -1.43 -14.87 -11.57
C LEU A 530 -2.79 -15.24 -12.19
N THR A 531 -2.86 -16.30 -13.01
CA THR A 531 -4.11 -16.77 -13.60
C THR A 531 -5.10 -17.20 -12.50
N ARG A 532 -4.65 -17.99 -11.52
CA ARG A 532 -5.51 -18.43 -10.41
C ARG A 532 -5.99 -17.27 -9.54
N LEU A 533 -5.12 -16.29 -9.28
CA LEU A 533 -5.53 -15.10 -8.54
C LEU A 533 -6.54 -14.26 -9.33
N GLU A 534 -6.28 -13.97 -10.60
CA GLU A 534 -7.18 -13.18 -11.44
C GLU A 534 -8.57 -13.80 -11.54
N GLU A 535 -8.65 -15.13 -11.77
CA GLU A 535 -9.91 -15.89 -11.84
C GLU A 535 -10.74 -15.73 -10.56
N ASN A 536 -10.08 -15.74 -9.38
CA ASN A 536 -10.77 -15.78 -8.09
C ASN A 536 -10.93 -14.39 -7.42
N TYR A 537 -10.14 -13.40 -7.84
CA TYR A 537 -10.39 -11.99 -7.53
C TYR A 537 -11.46 -11.37 -8.45
N HIS A 538 -11.80 -12.05 -9.56
CA HIS A 538 -12.68 -11.54 -10.62
C HIS A 538 -12.20 -10.20 -11.19
N SER A 539 -10.91 -9.96 -11.14
CA SER A 539 -10.24 -8.73 -11.55
C SER A 539 -8.76 -9.04 -11.78
N PRO A 540 -8.12 -8.41 -12.76
CA PRO A 540 -6.67 -8.46 -12.85
C PRO A 540 -5.99 -8.10 -11.54
N VAL A 541 -4.84 -8.71 -11.29
CA VAL A 541 -4.09 -8.54 -10.04
C VAL A 541 -2.65 -8.14 -10.30
N ASP A 542 -2.07 -7.41 -9.36
CA ASP A 542 -0.63 -7.28 -9.21
C ASP A 542 -0.16 -7.89 -7.88
N THR A 543 1.08 -8.37 -7.86
CA THR A 543 1.66 -9.04 -6.71
C THR A 543 3.12 -8.60 -6.51
N GLU A 544 3.52 -8.41 -5.26
CA GLU A 544 4.93 -8.28 -4.89
C GLU A 544 5.44 -9.62 -4.36
N PHE A 545 6.67 -9.95 -4.69
CA PHE A 545 7.27 -11.22 -4.29
C PHE A 545 8.78 -11.12 -4.09
N THR A 546 9.33 -12.11 -3.36
CA THR A 546 10.75 -12.44 -3.37
C THR A 546 10.95 -13.87 -3.88
N LEU A 547 12.14 -14.16 -4.39
CA LEU A 547 12.52 -15.49 -4.81
C LEU A 547 13.83 -15.93 -4.16
N GLN A 548 13.91 -17.24 -3.88
CA GLN A 548 15.10 -17.90 -3.39
C GLN A 548 15.46 -19.09 -4.27
N ILE A 549 16.73 -19.23 -4.63
CA ILE A 549 17.24 -20.33 -5.44
C ILE A 549 17.89 -21.34 -4.51
N LEU A 550 17.20 -22.43 -4.23
CA LEU A 550 17.72 -23.51 -3.38
C LEU A 550 18.54 -24.51 -4.21
N ASN A 551 19.61 -25.02 -3.61
CA ASN A 551 20.49 -26.00 -4.24
C ASN A 551 20.96 -25.58 -5.64
N PRO A 552 21.53 -24.36 -5.81
CA PRO A 552 21.88 -23.79 -7.13
C PRO A 552 22.88 -24.62 -7.93
N ASN A 553 23.63 -25.52 -7.30
CA ASN A 553 24.59 -26.41 -7.94
C ASN A 553 23.99 -27.76 -8.36
N SER A 554 22.72 -28.02 -8.06
CA SER A 554 22.03 -29.24 -8.50
C SER A 554 21.72 -29.19 -10.01
N ALA A 555 21.43 -30.36 -10.59
CA ALA A 555 20.96 -30.46 -11.98
C ALA A 555 19.59 -29.79 -12.17
N GLN A 556 18.78 -29.76 -11.11
CA GLN A 556 17.46 -29.15 -11.05
C GLN A 556 17.37 -28.28 -9.79
N PRO A 557 17.72 -26.99 -9.84
CA PRO A 557 17.59 -26.08 -8.72
C PRO A 557 16.12 -25.84 -8.41
N GLN A 558 15.81 -25.72 -7.13
CA GLN A 558 14.47 -25.36 -6.70
C GLN A 558 14.37 -23.84 -6.57
N VAL A 559 13.24 -23.29 -6.97
CA VAL A 559 12.95 -21.87 -6.82
C VAL A 559 11.74 -21.72 -5.92
N GLU A 560 11.97 -21.13 -4.75
CA GLU A 560 10.93 -20.78 -3.80
C GLU A 560 10.44 -19.36 -4.09
N ILE A 561 9.14 -19.18 -4.08
CA ILE A 561 8.47 -17.89 -4.27
C ILE A 561 7.81 -17.52 -2.94
N CYS A 562 8.12 -16.33 -2.43
CA CYS A 562 7.44 -15.78 -1.27
C CYS A 562 6.59 -14.59 -1.70
N LEU A 563 5.26 -14.72 -1.57
CA LEU A 563 4.30 -13.68 -1.93
C LEU A 563 4.22 -12.65 -0.80
N LEU A 564 4.54 -11.39 -1.09
CA LEU A 564 4.59 -10.30 -0.11
C LEU A 564 3.31 -9.46 -0.08
N GLN A 565 2.64 -9.34 -1.23
CA GLN A 565 1.46 -8.51 -1.42
C GLN A 565 0.66 -9.00 -2.63
N CYS A 566 -0.65 -8.82 -2.60
CA CYS A 566 -1.52 -8.99 -3.76
C CYS A 566 -2.67 -7.98 -3.68
N ARG A 567 -2.98 -7.36 -4.80
CA ARG A 567 -4.08 -6.40 -4.91
C ARG A 567 -4.71 -6.42 -6.30
N PRO A 568 -5.95 -5.91 -6.45
CA PRO A 568 -6.51 -5.66 -7.76
C PRO A 568 -5.64 -4.69 -8.58
N GLN A 569 -5.33 -5.05 -9.81
CA GLN A 569 -4.55 -4.21 -10.72
C GLN A 569 -5.43 -3.09 -11.26
N SER A 570 -4.97 -1.85 -11.15
CA SER A 570 -5.63 -0.71 -11.80
C SER A 570 -5.50 -0.79 -13.31
N GLN A 571 -6.58 -0.45 -14.01
CA GLN A 571 -6.65 -0.48 -15.47
C GLN A 571 -7.19 0.83 -16.01
N PHE A 572 -6.74 1.20 -17.20
CA PHE A 572 -7.44 2.25 -17.97
C PHE A 572 -8.84 1.77 -18.34
N LYS A 573 -9.78 2.70 -18.39
CA LYS A 573 -11.10 2.39 -18.96
C LYS A 573 -10.94 2.02 -20.41
N GLU A 574 -11.39 0.84 -20.80
CA GLU A 574 -11.38 0.41 -22.20
C GLU A 574 -12.13 1.41 -23.07
N SER A 575 -11.48 1.90 -24.10
CA SER A 575 -12.06 2.75 -25.12
C SER A 575 -11.87 2.06 -26.46
N LYS A 576 -12.97 1.74 -27.13
CA LYS A 576 -12.95 1.10 -28.47
C LYS A 576 -12.84 2.15 -29.59
N ILE A 577 -12.06 3.20 -29.37
CA ILE A 577 -11.86 4.23 -30.39
C ILE A 577 -10.61 3.87 -31.18
N HIS A 578 -10.79 3.71 -32.49
CA HIS A 578 -9.71 3.40 -33.39
C HIS A 578 -9.21 4.68 -34.06
N LEU A 579 -7.94 4.67 -34.44
CA LEU A 579 -7.34 5.76 -35.22
C LEU A 579 -8.15 6.00 -36.52
N PRO A 580 -8.43 7.26 -36.87
CA PRO A 580 -9.06 7.61 -38.14
C PRO A 580 -8.31 7.01 -39.33
N GLY A 581 -9.05 6.53 -40.34
CA GLY A 581 -8.47 5.85 -41.49
C GLY A 581 -7.56 6.72 -42.38
N SER A 582 -7.69 8.04 -42.28
CA SER A 582 -6.80 9.02 -42.94
C SER A 582 -6.75 10.30 -42.12
N LEU A 583 -5.55 10.73 -41.73
CA LEU A 583 -5.29 12.01 -41.10
C LEU A 583 -4.54 12.91 -42.08
N ASN A 584 -4.88 14.19 -42.09
CA ASN A 584 -4.08 15.16 -42.80
C ASN A 584 -2.76 15.38 -42.02
N PRO A 585 -1.58 15.14 -42.59
CA PRO A 585 -0.31 15.34 -41.90
C PRO A 585 -0.14 16.74 -41.31
N ALA A 586 -0.75 17.77 -41.90
CA ALA A 586 -0.71 19.12 -41.35
C ALA A 586 -1.52 19.33 -40.07
N ASP A 587 -2.37 18.39 -39.72
CA ASP A 587 -3.17 18.41 -38.49
C ASP A 587 -2.54 17.57 -37.37
N VAL A 588 -1.53 16.76 -37.66
CA VAL A 588 -0.83 15.94 -36.65
C VAL A 588 0.10 16.83 -35.84
N ILE A 589 -0.03 16.76 -34.53
CA ILE A 589 0.81 17.50 -33.59
C ILE A 589 1.96 16.62 -33.04
N PHE A 590 1.65 15.39 -32.68
CA PHE A 590 2.67 14.39 -32.46
C PHE A 590 2.15 12.97 -32.67
N SER A 591 3.04 12.05 -32.98
CA SER A 591 2.74 10.61 -32.99
C SER A 591 3.86 9.81 -32.38
N THR A 592 3.52 8.62 -31.87
CA THR A 592 4.48 7.64 -31.36
C THR A 592 3.99 6.22 -31.61
N THR A 593 4.95 5.31 -31.82
CA THR A 593 4.67 3.88 -32.01
C THR A 593 5.20 3.04 -30.84
N ARG A 594 5.68 3.68 -29.79
CA ARG A 594 6.33 2.99 -28.67
C ARG A 594 5.43 2.92 -27.45
N LEU A 595 5.20 1.67 -26.97
CA LEU A 595 4.54 1.40 -25.68
C LEU A 595 3.21 2.11 -25.51
N VAL A 596 2.38 2.03 -26.55
CA VAL A 596 1.10 2.73 -26.61
C VAL A 596 0.04 1.96 -25.81
N PRO A 597 -0.62 2.59 -24.81
CA PRO A 597 -1.80 2.04 -24.18
C PRO A 597 -3.01 2.13 -25.10
N ASP A 598 -4.11 1.50 -24.74
CA ASP A 598 -5.39 1.74 -25.38
C ASP A 598 -6.14 2.87 -24.69
N GLY A 599 -6.62 3.88 -25.46
CA GLY A 599 -7.31 5.00 -24.84
C GLY A 599 -7.57 6.20 -25.75
N HIS A 600 -8.31 7.15 -25.18
CA HIS A 600 -8.69 8.38 -25.86
C HIS A 600 -8.77 9.56 -24.89
N VAL A 601 -8.19 10.68 -25.27
CA VAL A 601 -8.33 11.95 -24.56
C VAL A 601 -8.95 12.95 -25.52
N PRO A 602 -10.26 13.22 -25.40
CA PRO A 602 -10.97 14.18 -26.26
C PRO A 602 -10.78 15.63 -25.77
N GLU A 603 -11.05 16.57 -26.66
CA GLU A 603 -11.23 17.99 -26.38
C GLU A 603 -10.08 18.65 -25.60
N ILE A 604 -8.84 18.31 -25.95
CA ILE A 604 -7.66 18.91 -25.30
C ILE A 604 -7.55 20.37 -25.75
N THR A 605 -7.68 21.28 -24.78
CA THR A 605 -7.64 22.72 -25.01
C THR A 605 -6.29 23.35 -24.67
N HIS A 606 -5.50 22.73 -23.81
CA HIS A 606 -4.21 23.27 -23.36
C HIS A 606 -3.14 22.18 -23.32
N VAL A 607 -1.89 22.59 -23.53
CA VAL A 607 -0.71 21.74 -23.38
C VAL A 607 0.29 22.47 -22.48
N ILE A 608 0.72 21.81 -21.39
CA ILE A 608 1.89 22.23 -20.62
C ILE A 608 3.09 21.57 -21.29
N TYR A 609 4.02 22.36 -21.82
CA TYR A 609 5.22 21.86 -22.46
C TYR A 609 6.46 22.36 -21.74
N VAL A 610 7.25 21.42 -21.22
CA VAL A 610 8.60 21.69 -20.68
C VAL A 610 9.59 21.49 -21.80
N THR A 611 10.30 22.54 -22.19
CA THR A 611 11.26 22.45 -23.29
C THR A 611 12.51 21.69 -22.82
N PRO A 612 12.99 20.69 -23.58
CA PRO A 612 14.21 19.95 -23.24
C PRO A 612 15.42 20.87 -23.05
N GLU A 613 15.62 21.78 -23.99
CA GLU A 613 16.74 22.71 -23.99
C GLU A 613 16.73 23.63 -22.75
N GLY A 614 15.56 24.15 -22.38
CA GLY A 614 15.37 24.99 -21.20
C GLY A 614 15.61 24.21 -19.92
N PHE A 615 15.06 22.99 -19.81
CA PHE A 615 15.19 22.19 -18.60
C PHE A 615 16.63 21.71 -18.35
N PHE A 616 17.29 21.13 -19.36
CA PHE A 616 18.66 20.63 -19.20
C PHE A 616 19.72 21.73 -19.14
N SER A 617 19.39 22.99 -19.52
CA SER A 617 20.26 24.15 -19.29
C SER A 617 20.32 24.60 -17.83
N LEU A 618 19.36 24.17 -16.98
CA LEU A 618 19.36 24.50 -15.56
C LEU A 618 20.53 23.82 -14.84
N GLY A 619 21.35 24.64 -14.17
CA GLY A 619 22.63 24.19 -13.62
C GLY A 619 22.52 23.46 -12.28
N THR A 620 21.45 23.67 -11.53
CA THR A 620 21.33 23.18 -10.15
C THR A 620 20.06 22.38 -9.91
N GLN A 621 20.14 21.46 -8.95
CA GLN A 621 18.97 20.68 -8.52
C GLN A 621 17.82 21.56 -7.98
N PRO A 622 18.06 22.62 -7.15
CA PRO A 622 16.99 23.51 -6.74
C PRO A 622 16.25 24.19 -7.89
N GLU A 623 16.94 24.61 -8.95
CA GLU A 623 16.29 25.18 -10.13
C GLU A 623 15.37 24.18 -10.81
N ARG A 624 15.80 22.93 -10.99
CA ARG A 624 14.99 21.85 -11.57
C ARG A 624 13.79 21.49 -10.68
N MET A 625 13.98 21.44 -9.36
CA MET A 625 12.88 21.26 -8.39
C MET A 625 11.86 22.41 -8.47
N HIS A 626 12.32 23.63 -8.71
CA HIS A 626 11.45 24.77 -8.89
C HIS A 626 10.52 24.61 -10.11
N ILE A 627 11.01 24.02 -11.21
CA ILE A 627 10.17 23.69 -12.40
C ILE A 627 9.03 22.75 -12.02
N GLY A 628 9.32 21.68 -11.25
CA GLY A 628 8.28 20.76 -10.76
C GLY A 628 7.21 21.50 -9.94
N HIS A 629 7.61 22.40 -9.06
CA HIS A 629 6.69 23.20 -8.27
C HIS A 629 5.81 24.16 -9.13
N LEU A 630 6.38 24.77 -10.17
CA LEU A 630 5.60 25.59 -11.10
C LEU A 630 4.59 24.76 -11.90
N ILE A 631 4.93 23.53 -12.26
CA ILE A 631 4.02 22.58 -12.93
C ILE A 631 2.85 22.25 -11.99
N SER A 632 3.12 21.99 -10.71
CA SER A 632 2.08 21.77 -9.70
C SER A 632 1.10 22.94 -9.64
N LYS A 633 1.61 24.17 -9.61
CA LYS A 633 0.77 25.38 -9.62
C LYS A 633 -0.06 25.51 -10.90
N LEU A 634 0.52 25.21 -12.08
CA LEU A 634 -0.20 25.21 -13.35
C LEU A 634 -1.30 24.14 -13.37
N ASN A 635 -0.99 22.94 -12.89
CA ASN A 635 -1.97 21.86 -12.76
C ASN A 635 -3.18 22.29 -11.92
N ALA A 636 -2.94 22.98 -10.78
CA ALA A 636 -4.00 23.51 -9.95
C ALA A 636 -4.79 24.66 -10.62
N LYS A 637 -4.14 25.53 -11.40
CA LYS A 637 -4.78 26.63 -12.11
C LYS A 637 -5.63 26.20 -13.31
N LEU A 638 -5.32 25.05 -13.89
CA LEU A 638 -6.03 24.49 -15.04
C LEU A 638 -7.18 23.53 -14.66
N VAL A 639 -7.59 23.50 -13.40
CA VAL A 639 -8.77 22.75 -12.95
C VAL A 639 -9.98 23.08 -13.85
N GLY A 640 -10.67 22.04 -14.35
CA GLY A 640 -11.82 22.17 -15.23
C GLY A 640 -11.48 22.38 -16.72
N LYS A 641 -10.18 22.44 -17.07
CA LYS A 641 -9.71 22.40 -18.46
C LYS A 641 -9.24 20.99 -18.82
N CYS A 642 -9.45 20.57 -20.06
CA CYS A 642 -8.81 19.36 -20.57
C CYS A 642 -7.42 19.74 -21.08
N PHE A 643 -6.37 19.16 -20.49
CA PHE A 643 -4.99 19.44 -20.86
C PHE A 643 -4.10 18.20 -20.71
N ILE A 644 -2.97 18.21 -21.42
CA ILE A 644 -1.91 17.23 -21.32
C ILE A 644 -0.59 17.89 -20.94
N THR A 645 0.32 17.13 -20.35
CA THR A 645 1.64 17.59 -19.93
C THR A 645 2.71 16.82 -20.70
N ILE A 646 3.64 17.56 -21.31
CA ILE A 646 4.70 17.02 -22.18
C ILE A 646 6.03 17.60 -21.74
N GLY A 647 7.08 16.79 -21.69
CA GLY A 647 8.42 17.31 -21.38
C GLY A 647 9.51 16.25 -21.37
N PRO A 648 10.76 16.68 -21.13
CA PRO A 648 11.93 15.86 -21.33
C PRO A 648 12.18 14.85 -20.22
N GLY A 649 12.73 13.74 -20.60
CA GLY A 649 13.30 12.76 -19.68
C GLY A 649 12.25 11.95 -18.93
N ARG A 650 12.68 11.36 -17.80
CA ARG A 650 11.86 10.54 -16.90
C ARG A 650 11.18 11.42 -15.85
N TRP A 651 9.89 11.51 -15.90
CA TRP A 651 9.12 12.22 -14.88
C TRP A 651 8.88 11.31 -13.65
N GLY A 652 8.58 11.91 -12.50
CA GLY A 652 8.38 11.14 -11.26
C GLY A 652 9.66 10.47 -10.72
N THR A 653 10.83 10.96 -11.09
CA THR A 653 12.12 10.50 -10.58
C THR A 653 12.63 11.37 -9.44
N ILE A 654 13.32 10.76 -8.47
CA ILE A 654 14.01 11.50 -7.41
C ILE A 654 15.27 12.21 -7.98
N ASN A 655 15.85 11.67 -9.05
CA ASN A 655 17.01 12.26 -9.69
C ASN A 655 16.61 13.27 -10.78
N SER A 656 16.74 14.55 -10.47
CA SER A 656 16.42 15.64 -11.38
C SER A 656 17.28 15.73 -12.64
N ASP A 657 18.38 14.97 -12.73
CA ASP A 657 19.21 14.90 -13.94
C ASP A 657 18.57 14.04 -15.03
N LEU A 658 17.61 13.19 -14.65
CA LEU A 658 16.94 12.28 -15.58
C LEU A 658 15.66 12.86 -16.18
N GLY A 659 15.05 13.85 -15.55
CA GLY A 659 13.82 14.44 -16.00
C GLY A 659 13.17 15.34 -14.94
N VAL A 660 11.96 15.78 -15.20
CA VAL A 660 11.26 16.73 -14.34
C VAL A 660 10.85 16.07 -13.02
N PRO A 661 11.34 16.57 -11.88
CA PRO A 661 11.07 15.99 -10.59
C PRO A 661 9.67 16.38 -10.12
N ILE A 662 8.72 15.48 -10.26
CA ILE A 662 7.33 15.64 -9.81
C ILE A 662 6.84 14.39 -9.09
N ASN A 663 5.78 14.55 -8.32
CA ASN A 663 4.96 13.48 -7.78
C ASN A 663 3.58 13.49 -8.42
N TYR A 664 2.78 12.46 -8.17
CA TYR A 664 1.39 12.43 -8.62
C TYR A 664 0.60 13.68 -8.21
N GLY A 665 0.78 14.15 -6.98
CA GLY A 665 0.14 15.37 -6.45
C GLY A 665 0.41 16.63 -7.27
N ASP A 666 1.44 16.64 -8.12
CA ASP A 666 1.79 17.79 -8.95
C ASP A 666 1.09 17.80 -10.31
N ILE A 667 0.49 16.67 -10.75
CA ILE A 667 -0.08 16.52 -12.09
C ILE A 667 -1.46 15.84 -12.13
N TYR A 668 -2.15 15.69 -11.01
CA TYR A 668 -3.39 14.91 -10.90
C TYR A 668 -4.57 15.37 -11.79
N ASN A 669 -4.50 16.55 -12.41
CA ASN A 669 -5.53 17.07 -13.33
C ASN A 669 -5.18 16.89 -14.82
N THR A 670 -3.92 16.57 -15.15
CA THR A 670 -3.54 16.29 -16.55
C THR A 670 -4.22 15.02 -17.04
N ARG A 671 -4.46 14.92 -18.36
CA ARG A 671 -5.07 13.73 -18.96
C ARG A 671 -4.08 12.77 -19.58
N ALA A 672 -2.91 13.28 -19.95
CA ALA A 672 -1.79 12.46 -20.38
C ALA A 672 -0.48 13.11 -19.94
N LEU A 673 0.50 12.26 -19.64
CA LEU A 673 1.88 12.63 -19.40
C LEU A 673 2.73 12.04 -20.53
N VAL A 674 3.37 12.92 -21.30
CA VAL A 674 4.17 12.52 -22.47
C VAL A 674 5.65 12.81 -22.22
N GLU A 675 6.44 11.77 -22.10
CA GLU A 675 7.89 11.85 -21.91
C GLU A 675 8.60 11.97 -23.27
N VAL A 676 9.45 12.97 -23.44
CA VAL A 676 10.18 13.23 -24.70
C VAL A 676 11.66 12.88 -24.53
N SER A 677 12.21 12.12 -25.46
CA SER A 677 13.62 11.76 -25.49
C SER A 677 14.21 11.76 -26.91
N GLY A 678 15.53 11.69 -27.02
CA GLY A 678 16.26 11.67 -28.28
C GLY A 678 17.74 12.01 -28.08
N HIS A 679 18.57 11.93 -29.14
CA HIS A 679 19.97 12.32 -29.08
C HIS A 679 20.11 13.80 -28.68
N GLY A 680 20.85 14.07 -27.63
CA GLY A 680 21.03 15.41 -27.06
C GLY A 680 19.97 15.83 -26.03
N ILE A 681 18.95 15.02 -25.76
CA ILE A 681 17.89 15.28 -24.78
C ILE A 681 17.97 14.27 -23.62
N GLY A 682 19.11 14.21 -22.95
CA GLY A 682 19.31 13.24 -21.85
C GLY A 682 19.26 11.77 -22.28
N GLY A 683 19.53 10.83 -21.36
CA GLY A 683 19.41 9.39 -21.64
C GLY A 683 17.98 9.02 -22.05
N ALA A 684 17.81 8.05 -22.95
CA ALA A 684 16.52 7.59 -23.40
C ALA A 684 15.69 7.12 -22.18
N PRO A 685 14.55 7.78 -21.86
CA PRO A 685 13.73 7.34 -20.76
C PRO A 685 12.97 6.10 -21.18
N GLU A 686 13.11 5.05 -20.41
CA GLU A 686 12.05 4.04 -20.40
C GLU A 686 10.87 4.58 -19.60
N PRO A 687 9.66 4.49 -20.14
CA PRO A 687 8.45 4.76 -19.35
C PRO A 687 8.45 3.92 -18.08
N SER A 688 7.95 4.46 -17.00
CA SER A 688 8.01 3.83 -15.68
C SER A 688 7.03 2.68 -15.49
N PHE A 689 6.88 1.79 -16.44
CA PHE A 689 5.94 0.68 -16.35
C PHE A 689 6.10 -0.13 -15.06
N GLY A 690 4.99 -0.28 -14.32
CA GLY A 690 4.93 -1.06 -13.09
C GLY A 690 5.55 -0.40 -11.86
N THR A 691 5.93 0.87 -11.91
CA THR A 691 6.30 1.65 -10.73
C THR A 691 5.05 2.19 -10.01
N HIS A 692 5.19 2.59 -8.76
CA HIS A 692 4.13 3.27 -8.02
C HIS A 692 3.64 4.52 -8.74
N PHE A 693 4.56 5.34 -9.26
CA PHE A 693 4.19 6.53 -10.05
C PHE A 693 3.35 6.18 -11.28
N PHE A 694 3.73 5.13 -12.00
CA PHE A 694 2.96 4.66 -13.14
C PHE A 694 1.57 4.15 -12.74
N GLN A 695 1.45 3.42 -11.64
CA GLN A 695 0.17 2.96 -11.12
C GLN A 695 -0.74 4.14 -10.75
N ASP A 696 -0.20 5.18 -10.13
CA ASP A 696 -0.92 6.42 -9.84
C ASP A 696 -1.49 7.06 -11.09
N LEU A 697 -0.72 7.10 -12.19
CA LEU A 697 -1.18 7.63 -13.47
C LEU A 697 -2.36 6.80 -14.01
N VAL A 698 -2.23 5.47 -13.99
CA VAL A 698 -3.30 4.56 -14.46
C VAL A 698 -4.58 4.74 -13.64
N GLU A 699 -4.48 4.79 -12.32
CA GLU A 699 -5.61 4.98 -11.41
C GLU A 699 -6.32 6.33 -11.59
N ALA A 700 -5.57 7.34 -11.96
CA ALA A 700 -6.09 8.67 -12.24
C ALA A 700 -6.63 8.81 -13.68
N ASN A 701 -6.53 7.78 -14.51
CA ASN A 701 -6.77 7.82 -15.96
C ASN A 701 -5.91 8.89 -16.66
N ILE A 702 -4.64 9.00 -16.23
CA ILE A 702 -3.61 9.81 -16.88
C ILE A 702 -2.81 8.88 -17.78
N TYR A 703 -2.91 9.05 -19.09
CA TYR A 703 -2.23 8.17 -20.04
C TYR A 703 -0.74 8.50 -20.15
N PRO A 704 0.17 7.57 -19.80
CA PRO A 704 1.60 7.76 -20.00
C PRO A 704 1.98 7.41 -21.44
N LEU A 705 2.73 8.28 -22.08
CA LEU A 705 3.28 8.08 -23.42
C LEU A 705 4.75 8.47 -23.46
N ALA A 706 5.49 7.94 -24.45
CA ALA A 706 6.86 8.33 -24.72
C ALA A 706 7.02 8.65 -26.21
N ILE A 707 7.69 9.77 -26.52
CA ILE A 707 8.07 10.16 -27.88
C ILE A 707 9.58 10.10 -27.98
N TYR A 708 10.10 9.35 -28.95
CA TYR A 708 11.50 9.31 -29.30
C TYR A 708 11.71 10.15 -30.56
N LEU A 709 12.31 11.33 -30.42
CA LEU A 709 12.49 12.27 -31.55
C LEU A 709 13.39 11.72 -32.65
N ASP A 710 14.23 10.73 -32.36
CA ASP A 710 15.08 10.06 -33.35
C ASP A 710 14.40 8.86 -34.03
N ASP A 711 13.16 8.52 -33.62
CA ASP A 711 12.39 7.48 -34.29
C ASP A 711 11.83 8.04 -35.60
N PRO A 712 12.19 7.48 -36.77
CA PRO A 712 11.69 7.97 -38.06
C PRO A 712 10.16 7.82 -38.23
N LEU A 713 9.51 7.04 -37.35
CA LEU A 713 8.05 6.88 -37.33
C LEU A 713 7.35 7.85 -36.37
N ALA A 714 8.10 8.60 -35.57
CA ALA A 714 7.55 9.61 -34.68
C ALA A 714 7.42 10.94 -35.37
N GLU A 715 6.26 11.57 -35.22
CA GLU A 715 6.02 12.94 -35.67
C GLU A 715 6.01 13.90 -34.49
N PHE A 716 6.59 15.08 -34.66
CA PHE A 716 6.61 16.14 -33.65
C PHE A 716 6.56 17.50 -34.28
N ASN A 717 5.43 18.16 -34.15
CA ASN A 717 5.15 19.47 -34.80
C ASN A 717 5.85 20.61 -34.03
N ARG A 718 7.14 20.84 -34.33
CA ARG A 718 7.93 21.91 -33.68
C ARG A 718 7.25 23.28 -33.70
N PRO A 719 6.65 23.76 -34.82
CA PRO A 719 5.90 25.01 -34.81
C PRO A 719 4.80 25.10 -33.75
N PHE A 720 4.05 24.01 -33.54
CA PHE A 720 3.06 23.98 -32.46
C PHE A 720 3.68 24.20 -31.08
N PHE A 721 4.78 23.54 -30.78
CA PHE A 721 5.40 23.56 -29.46
C PHE A 721 6.22 24.83 -29.22
N TYR A 722 6.87 25.41 -30.23
CA TYR A 722 7.83 26.52 -30.05
C TYR A 722 7.30 27.88 -30.54
N ASP A 723 6.48 27.91 -31.58
CA ASP A 723 6.08 29.19 -32.21
C ASP A 723 4.70 29.67 -31.72
N THR A 724 3.87 28.77 -31.11
CA THR A 724 2.58 29.18 -30.53
C THR A 724 2.80 30.13 -29.33
N PRO A 725 1.99 31.19 -29.19
CA PRO A 725 2.14 32.12 -28.06
C PRO A 725 2.08 31.44 -26.72
N ASN A 726 3.09 31.68 -25.87
CA ASN A 726 3.17 31.13 -24.52
C ASN A 726 2.23 31.90 -23.57
N GLN A 727 1.22 31.23 -23.02
CA GLN A 727 0.22 31.80 -22.12
C GLN A 727 0.66 31.77 -20.63
N LEU A 728 1.86 31.27 -20.32
CA LEU A 728 2.38 31.08 -18.95
C LEU A 728 2.24 32.36 -18.13
N LYS A 729 2.70 33.50 -18.63
CA LYS A 729 2.65 34.79 -17.94
C LYS A 729 1.22 35.21 -17.58
N ARG A 730 0.23 34.88 -18.41
CA ARG A 730 -1.18 35.21 -18.20
C ARG A 730 -1.80 34.39 -17.06
N VAL A 731 -1.46 33.11 -16.98
CA VAL A 731 -2.06 32.16 -16.03
C VAL A 731 -1.28 32.10 -14.73
N LEU A 732 0.05 32.20 -14.80
CA LEU A 732 0.97 32.11 -13.66
C LEU A 732 2.05 33.20 -13.78
N PRO A 733 1.75 34.47 -13.41
CA PRO A 733 2.66 35.59 -13.57
C PRO A 733 4.01 35.44 -12.88
N GLU A 734 4.03 34.74 -11.72
CA GLU A 734 5.26 34.46 -10.94
C GLU A 734 6.24 33.52 -11.66
N ALA A 735 5.80 32.80 -12.68
CA ALA A 735 6.64 31.89 -13.47
C ALA A 735 7.22 32.55 -14.74
N GLN A 736 7.10 33.89 -14.88
CA GLN A 736 7.53 34.61 -16.09
C GLN A 736 9.00 34.34 -16.45
N ASP A 737 9.88 34.28 -15.45
CA ASP A 737 11.32 34.06 -15.64
C ASP A 737 11.66 32.66 -16.16
N CYS A 738 10.71 31.71 -16.04
CA CYS A 738 10.84 30.35 -16.55
C CYS A 738 10.13 30.13 -17.90
N SER A 739 9.76 31.21 -18.62
CA SER A 739 8.99 31.13 -19.86
C SER A 739 9.72 30.47 -21.05
N GLU A 740 11.03 30.36 -20.99
CA GLU A 740 11.83 29.58 -21.96
C GLU A 740 11.83 28.10 -21.64
N THR A 741 11.69 27.75 -20.36
CA THR A 741 11.65 26.35 -19.90
C THR A 741 10.23 25.80 -19.89
N ILE A 742 9.24 26.59 -19.45
CA ILE A 742 7.83 26.15 -19.37
C ILE A 742 7.00 26.95 -20.38
N ARG A 743 6.27 26.26 -21.22
CA ARG A 743 5.32 26.84 -22.15
C ARG A 743 3.91 26.32 -21.88
N LEU A 744 2.98 27.21 -21.64
CA LEU A 744 1.55 26.91 -21.61
C LEU A 744 0.95 27.26 -22.97
N ILE A 745 0.60 26.24 -23.73
CA ILE A 745 0.06 26.37 -25.08
C ILE A 745 -1.46 26.24 -25.02
N GLU A 746 -2.18 27.24 -25.47
CA GLU A 746 -3.62 27.17 -25.73
C GLU A 746 -3.81 26.77 -27.19
N VAL A 747 -4.48 25.64 -27.47
CA VAL A 747 -4.61 25.07 -28.83
C VAL A 747 -5.24 26.05 -29.79
N ALA A 748 -6.27 26.76 -29.35
CA ALA A 748 -6.94 27.81 -30.16
C ALA A 748 -6.02 28.98 -30.53
N SER A 749 -4.89 29.19 -29.83
CA SER A 749 -3.87 30.19 -30.16
C SER A 749 -3.00 29.75 -31.37
N PHE A 750 -2.86 28.44 -31.58
CA PHE A 750 -2.20 27.88 -32.75
C PHE A 750 -3.14 27.86 -33.96
N ARG A 751 -4.37 27.33 -33.79
CA ARG A 751 -5.41 27.33 -34.81
C ARG A 751 -6.77 27.63 -34.21
N ARG A 752 -7.34 28.76 -34.51
CA ARG A 752 -8.61 29.23 -33.94
C ARG A 752 -9.77 28.30 -34.33
N GLY A 753 -10.59 27.92 -33.32
CA GLY A 753 -11.73 27.02 -33.53
C GLY A 753 -11.33 25.56 -33.66
N PHE A 754 -10.18 25.19 -33.09
CA PHE A 754 -9.71 23.79 -33.02
C PHE A 754 -9.29 23.40 -31.60
N HIS A 755 -9.43 22.13 -31.30
CA HIS A 755 -8.89 21.47 -30.16
C HIS A 755 -8.02 20.26 -30.56
N LEU A 756 -7.34 19.58 -29.63
CA LEU A 756 -6.63 18.35 -29.94
C LEU A 756 -7.43 17.13 -29.46
N GLU A 757 -7.37 16.09 -30.26
CA GLU A 757 -7.75 14.73 -29.90
C GLU A 757 -6.48 13.87 -29.77
N LEU A 758 -6.35 13.11 -28.72
CA LEU A 758 -5.28 12.12 -28.55
C LEU A 758 -5.90 10.73 -28.56
N VAL A 759 -5.67 9.98 -29.64
CA VAL A 759 -6.14 8.61 -29.82
C VAL A 759 -4.95 7.66 -29.70
N MET A 760 -5.11 6.63 -28.90
CA MET A 760 -4.11 5.61 -28.63
C MET A 760 -4.72 4.25 -28.96
N ASP A 761 -4.13 3.55 -29.92
CA ASP A 761 -4.58 2.25 -30.45
C ASP A 761 -3.45 1.23 -30.24
N ASP A 762 -3.58 0.38 -29.22
CA ASP A 762 -2.55 -0.60 -28.90
C ASP A 762 -2.52 -1.78 -29.89
N GLU A 763 -3.62 -2.07 -30.57
CA GLU A 763 -3.65 -3.09 -31.62
C GLU A 763 -2.78 -2.69 -32.80
N LYS A 764 -2.84 -1.40 -33.20
CA LYS A 764 -1.96 -0.84 -34.19
C LYS A 764 -0.59 -0.44 -33.65
N GLY A 765 -0.44 -0.37 -32.32
CA GLY A 765 0.77 0.10 -31.66
C GLY A 765 1.07 1.57 -31.97
N GLN A 766 0.06 2.43 -32.11
CA GLN A 766 0.23 3.82 -32.50
C GLN A 766 -0.64 4.76 -31.68
N ALA A 767 -0.05 5.86 -31.19
CA ALA A 767 -0.76 7.00 -30.62
C ALA A 767 -0.56 8.23 -31.46
N VAL A 768 -1.63 9.00 -31.68
CA VAL A 768 -1.60 10.23 -32.46
C VAL A 768 -2.40 11.32 -31.78
N ALA A 769 -1.77 12.50 -31.61
CA ALA A 769 -2.46 13.72 -31.24
C ALA A 769 -2.65 14.59 -32.47
N TYR A 770 -3.88 14.97 -32.78
CA TYR A 770 -4.21 15.74 -34.00
C TYR A 770 -5.28 16.78 -33.72
N LEU A 771 -5.31 17.81 -34.61
CA LEU A 771 -6.26 18.92 -34.55
C LEU A 771 -7.62 18.51 -35.10
N VAL A 772 -8.67 18.87 -34.35
CA VAL A 772 -10.07 18.67 -34.72
C VAL A 772 -10.80 20.00 -34.60
N PRO A 773 -11.64 20.40 -35.60
CA PRO A 773 -12.44 21.63 -35.49
C PRO A 773 -13.45 21.51 -34.34
N ASP A 774 -13.65 22.61 -33.62
CA ASP A 774 -14.73 22.71 -32.64
C ASP A 774 -16.08 22.56 -33.35
N GLY A 775 -16.93 21.70 -32.85
CA GLY A 775 -18.23 21.39 -33.44
C GLY A 775 -19.24 22.54 -33.39
#